data_b40e7ae3c86bc0ce6aae551a6c9632fe
#
_entry.id   b40e7ae3c86bc0ce6aae551a6c9632fe
#
_cell.length_a   1.000
_cell.length_b   1.000
_cell.length_c   1.000
_cell.angle_alpha   90.00
_cell.angle_beta   90.00
_cell.angle_gamma   90.00
#
_symmetry.space_group_name_H-M   'P 1'
#
loop_
_entity.id
_entity.type
_entity.pdbx_description
1 polymer ?
#
loop_
_entity_poly.entity_id
_entity_poly.type
_entity_poly.pdbx_seq_one_letter_code
_entity_poly.pdbx_strand_id
1 'polypeptide(L)'
;MTATLFFIVPLSSIVALLFAYIFFKGMMKNSEGTDRMKEIAQHVREGAMAYLTRQYKVVGIVFVIIFVLLIILAYFKIQNPFVPFAFLIGGFFSAFSGFLGMKTATYASARTTQGASESLNKGLKIAFRSGAVMGLLVVGFGLLYISLWYLILDKLIYTAANMDKGLSILGLTLVEAGTSVEFKLSQITATMLTFGMGASTQALFARVGGGIYTKAADVGADLVGKVESNIPEDDPRNPATIADNVGDNVGDVAGMGADLYESYIGSILATVALGAAIPSLVLQNNTMTQQSAVLAPMIVSALGIVLSIIGIFMVRTKEGANQKNLLNALLLGTGGSSVFILAAVAAMAIIGWITWGIFGSVITGLLAGIIIGQGTEYFTSDEYSPTKGIAEQAQQGAGTTIIGGLVVGMYSTWIPVITIVGGIIAAYGFAGGFSNFALGAYGIGFAAVGMLSTLGITLATDAFGPIADNAGGNAEMAELPPEVRERTDALDMLGNTTAATGKGFAIGSAALTAMALLAAYIESIRLWIGNLADTSGLRQVGEIIFYKEAAPAVEAGQRAVSLAEATIKDFIEAYNLNLFNPILLGGLFLGAMMTFLFCGMTMKAVGKAAGAMVNEVRRQFKEIPGIMEGTGKPDYARCVDISTVGAQREMIVPSLLAIVVPILTGVFLGVAGVVGLLVGALTTGFTLASMLNNAGGAWDNAKKFIEKGNYGGKGSDAHKASVVGDTVGDPFKDTSGPSLNILIKLMTMVSVVMAGLTVYTSFL
;
A
#
# COMPACT_ATOMS: atom_id res chain seq x y z
N MET A 1 26.45 -18.12 13.61
CA MET A 1 26.18 -16.68 13.75
C MET A 1 24.93 -16.26 12.97
N THR A 2 24.82 -16.56 11.68
CA THR A 2 23.64 -16.22 10.82
C THR A 2 22.32 -16.79 11.31
N ALA A 3 22.26 -18.05 11.72
CA ALA A 3 21.03 -18.68 12.23
C ALA A 3 20.52 -18.06 13.55
N THR A 4 21.42 -17.54 14.39
CA THR A 4 21.05 -16.89 15.66
C THR A 4 20.51 -15.48 15.42
N LEU A 5 21.04 -14.75 14.43
CA LEU A 5 20.61 -13.41 14.08
C LEU A 5 19.20 -13.39 13.46
N PHE A 6 18.76 -14.48 12.82
CA PHE A 6 17.39 -14.58 12.31
C PHE A 6 16.33 -14.37 13.39
N PHE A 7 16.57 -14.81 14.64
CA PHE A 7 15.59 -14.67 15.71
C PHE A 7 15.29 -13.22 16.10
N ILE A 8 16.12 -12.24 15.68
CA ILE A 8 15.82 -10.81 15.81
C ILE A 8 14.53 -10.48 15.04
N VAL A 9 14.24 -11.16 13.92
CA VAL A 9 13.10 -10.88 13.05
C VAL A 9 11.77 -11.17 13.76
N PRO A 10 11.46 -12.40 14.21
CA PRO A 10 10.22 -12.64 14.95
C PRO A 10 10.16 -11.90 16.29
N LEU A 11 11.32 -11.68 16.94
CA LEU A 11 11.35 -10.94 18.22
C LEU A 11 10.93 -9.48 18.03
N SER A 12 11.45 -8.79 17.01
CA SER A 12 11.05 -7.40 16.71
C SER A 12 9.56 -7.30 16.36
N SER A 13 9.02 -8.29 15.67
CA SER A 13 7.58 -8.37 15.38
C SER A 13 6.74 -8.45 16.64
N ILE A 14 7.14 -9.32 17.58
CA ILE A 14 6.48 -9.45 18.89
C ILE A 14 6.58 -8.15 19.69
N VAL A 15 7.74 -7.49 19.66
CA VAL A 15 7.94 -6.19 20.29
C VAL A 15 7.02 -5.12 19.69
N ALA A 16 6.86 -5.08 18.35
CA ALA A 16 5.92 -4.17 17.69
C ALA A 16 4.49 -4.37 18.20
N LEU A 17 4.02 -5.62 18.22
CA LEU A 17 2.66 -5.97 18.67
C LEU A 17 2.45 -5.67 20.17
N LEU A 18 3.48 -5.86 20.98
CA LEU A 18 3.44 -5.49 22.39
C LEU A 18 3.30 -3.98 22.58
N PHE A 19 4.08 -3.17 21.84
CA PHE A 19 3.97 -1.72 21.90
C PHE A 19 2.64 -1.20 21.33
N ALA A 20 2.12 -1.82 20.25
CA ALA A 20 0.78 -1.54 19.76
C ALA A 20 -0.27 -1.74 20.87
N TYR A 21 -0.20 -2.85 21.60
CA TYR A 21 -1.09 -3.13 22.73
C TYR A 21 -0.91 -2.13 23.89
N ILE A 22 0.32 -1.75 24.22
CA ILE A 22 0.62 -0.75 25.27
C ILE A 22 0.02 0.61 24.90
N PHE A 23 0.19 1.05 23.65
CA PHE A 23 -0.36 2.32 23.17
C PHE A 23 -1.88 2.29 23.14
N PHE A 24 -2.49 1.20 22.66
CA PHE A 24 -3.94 1.00 22.71
C PHE A 24 -4.48 1.08 24.13
N LYS A 25 -3.89 0.35 25.09
CA LYS A 25 -4.27 0.44 26.49
C LYS A 25 -4.06 1.83 27.08
N GLY A 26 -3.00 2.51 26.69
CA GLY A 26 -2.70 3.88 27.12
C GLY A 26 -3.77 4.86 26.63
N MET A 27 -4.21 4.73 25.38
CA MET A 27 -5.30 5.51 24.79
C MET A 27 -6.62 5.25 25.52
N MET A 28 -6.97 3.98 25.76
CA MET A 28 -8.21 3.58 26.43
C MET A 28 -8.37 4.08 27.87
N LYS A 29 -7.30 4.54 28.52
CA LYS A 29 -7.36 5.15 29.85
C LYS A 29 -7.92 6.58 29.86
N ASN A 30 -7.94 7.24 28.70
CA ASN A 30 -8.49 8.58 28.57
C ASN A 30 -10.01 8.54 28.44
N SER A 31 -10.70 9.56 28.99
CA SER A 31 -12.15 9.69 28.89
C SER A 31 -12.60 9.93 27.45
N GLU A 32 -13.78 9.49 27.09
CA GLU A 32 -14.47 9.85 25.83
C GLU A 32 -15.21 11.19 25.92
N GLY A 33 -15.18 11.86 27.06
CA GLY A 33 -15.82 13.15 27.25
C GLY A 33 -17.29 13.06 27.68
N THR A 34 -18.11 13.96 27.15
CA THR A 34 -19.52 14.10 27.46
C THR A 34 -20.36 12.92 26.95
N ASP A 35 -21.61 12.79 27.43
CA ASP A 35 -22.47 11.71 26.92
C ASP A 35 -22.84 11.91 25.46
N ARG A 36 -22.92 13.15 24.97
CA ARG A 36 -23.13 13.46 23.56
C ARG A 36 -21.95 13.01 22.70
N MET A 37 -20.71 13.28 23.12
CA MET A 37 -19.50 12.78 22.44
C MET A 37 -19.47 11.26 22.35
N LYS A 38 -19.88 10.57 23.42
CA LYS A 38 -19.95 9.09 23.44
C LYS A 38 -21.02 8.56 22.48
N GLU A 39 -22.19 9.20 22.41
CA GLU A 39 -23.28 8.83 21.49
C GLU A 39 -22.79 8.92 20.03
N ILE A 40 -22.18 10.04 19.65
CA ILE A 40 -21.61 10.25 18.30
C ILE A 40 -20.55 9.19 17.99
N ALA A 41 -19.58 9.01 18.88
CA ALA A 41 -18.53 8.01 18.70
C ALA A 41 -19.10 6.58 18.61
N GLN A 42 -20.21 6.29 19.29
CA GLN A 42 -20.89 4.99 19.20
C GLN A 42 -21.51 4.78 17.83
N HIS A 43 -22.17 5.78 17.23
CA HIS A 43 -22.71 5.70 15.87
C HIS A 43 -21.62 5.44 14.85
N VAL A 44 -20.47 6.12 14.96
CA VAL A 44 -19.31 5.89 14.09
C VAL A 44 -18.78 4.45 14.23
N ARG A 45 -18.65 3.94 15.46
CA ARG A 45 -18.21 2.56 15.72
C ARG A 45 -19.15 1.52 15.11
N GLU A 46 -20.47 1.72 15.31
CA GLU A 46 -21.48 0.81 14.77
C GLU A 46 -21.47 0.81 13.24
N GLY A 47 -21.38 1.98 12.63
CA GLY A 47 -21.27 2.13 11.16
C GLY A 47 -20.03 1.46 10.60
N ALA A 48 -18.86 1.71 11.18
CA ALA A 48 -17.60 1.11 10.75
C ALA A 48 -17.60 -0.43 10.89
N MET A 49 -18.17 -0.95 11.98
CA MET A 49 -18.32 -2.40 12.17
C MET A 49 -19.31 -3.02 11.19
N ALA A 50 -20.43 -2.34 10.90
CA ALA A 50 -21.41 -2.80 9.92
C ALA A 50 -20.78 -2.90 8.52
N TYR A 51 -20.03 -1.88 8.11
CA TYR A 51 -19.29 -1.87 6.84
C TYR A 51 -18.29 -3.04 6.77
N LEU A 52 -17.36 -3.17 7.73
CA LEU A 52 -16.35 -4.23 7.70
C LEU A 52 -16.95 -5.63 7.72
N THR A 53 -18.02 -5.84 8.49
CA THR A 53 -18.70 -7.14 8.54
C THR A 53 -19.25 -7.54 7.18
N ARG A 54 -19.83 -6.60 6.43
CA ARG A 54 -20.31 -6.86 5.07
C ARG A 54 -19.16 -7.02 4.08
N GLN A 55 -18.14 -6.16 4.15
CA GLN A 55 -16.97 -6.23 3.29
C GLN A 55 -16.28 -7.59 3.41
N TYR A 56 -16.02 -8.05 4.63
CA TYR A 56 -15.34 -9.34 4.84
C TYR A 56 -16.16 -10.55 4.39
N LYS A 57 -17.51 -10.45 4.37
CA LYS A 57 -18.34 -11.50 3.75
C LYS A 57 -18.13 -11.57 2.23
N VAL A 58 -18.16 -10.42 1.55
CA VAL A 58 -17.95 -10.36 0.09
C VAL A 58 -16.56 -10.83 -0.28
N VAL A 59 -15.54 -10.28 0.39
CA VAL A 59 -14.14 -10.65 0.16
C VAL A 59 -13.90 -12.12 0.50
N GLY A 60 -14.47 -12.63 1.59
CA GLY A 60 -14.38 -14.02 1.98
C GLY A 60 -14.89 -14.99 0.90
N ILE A 61 -15.98 -14.66 0.21
CA ILE A 61 -16.48 -15.46 -0.92
C ILE A 61 -15.45 -15.48 -2.06
N VAL A 62 -14.89 -14.31 -2.42
CA VAL A 62 -13.84 -14.23 -3.45
C VAL A 62 -12.61 -15.04 -3.05
N PHE A 63 -12.19 -14.95 -1.79
CA PHE A 63 -11.06 -15.71 -1.25
C PHE A 63 -11.27 -17.21 -1.32
N VAL A 64 -12.48 -17.70 -1.01
CA VAL A 64 -12.82 -19.12 -1.14
C VAL A 64 -12.75 -19.57 -2.59
N ILE A 65 -13.27 -18.79 -3.54
CA ILE A 65 -13.21 -19.12 -4.97
C ILE A 65 -11.76 -19.21 -5.45
N ILE A 66 -10.93 -18.21 -5.14
CA ILE A 66 -9.51 -18.20 -5.53
C ILE A 66 -8.75 -19.35 -4.86
N PHE A 67 -9.01 -19.61 -3.58
CA PHE A 67 -8.41 -20.72 -2.84
C PHE A 67 -8.67 -22.07 -3.52
N VAL A 68 -9.93 -22.34 -3.92
CA VAL A 68 -10.29 -23.58 -4.62
C VAL A 68 -9.57 -23.65 -5.98
N LEU A 69 -9.51 -22.55 -6.73
CA LEU A 69 -8.76 -22.52 -8.00
C LEU A 69 -7.28 -22.81 -7.79
N LEU A 70 -6.66 -22.22 -6.77
CA LEU A 70 -5.25 -22.46 -6.45
C LEU A 70 -4.98 -23.90 -6.00
N ILE A 71 -5.90 -24.53 -5.25
CA ILE A 71 -5.80 -25.98 -4.91
C ILE A 71 -5.86 -26.85 -6.16
N ILE A 72 -6.77 -26.55 -7.10
CA ILE A 72 -6.89 -27.28 -8.36
C ILE A 72 -5.57 -27.18 -9.14
N LEU A 73 -4.99 -25.98 -9.29
CA LEU A 73 -3.72 -25.79 -9.97
C LEU A 73 -2.57 -26.52 -9.25
N ALA A 74 -2.56 -26.52 -7.92
CA ALA A 74 -1.56 -27.24 -7.14
C ALA A 74 -1.68 -28.76 -7.32
N TYR A 75 -2.90 -29.31 -7.39
CA TYR A 75 -3.15 -30.72 -7.65
C TYR A 75 -2.61 -31.16 -9.03
N PHE A 76 -2.77 -30.31 -10.05
CA PHE A 76 -2.19 -30.54 -11.39
C PHE A 76 -0.69 -30.22 -11.48
N LYS A 77 -0.01 -29.92 -10.37
CA LYS A 77 1.42 -29.55 -10.31
C LYS A 77 1.80 -28.30 -11.15
N ILE A 78 0.83 -27.45 -11.45
CA ILE A 78 1.01 -26.16 -12.16
C ILE A 78 1.25 -25.03 -11.16
N GLN A 79 0.99 -25.28 -9.87
CA GLN A 79 1.16 -24.32 -8.79
C GLN A 79 1.84 -24.97 -7.58
N ASN A 80 2.58 -24.17 -6.81
CA ASN A 80 3.17 -24.62 -5.57
C ASN A 80 2.07 -24.91 -4.52
N PRO A 81 2.11 -26.08 -3.85
CA PRO A 81 1.05 -26.55 -2.95
C PRO A 81 0.87 -25.69 -1.68
N PHE A 82 1.84 -24.86 -1.31
CA PHE A 82 1.72 -23.95 -0.17
C PHE A 82 0.93 -22.67 -0.48
N VAL A 83 0.85 -22.28 -1.76
CA VAL A 83 0.24 -21.02 -2.21
C VAL A 83 -1.22 -20.84 -1.78
N PRO A 84 -2.11 -21.86 -1.90
CA PRO A 84 -3.50 -21.71 -1.47
C PRO A 84 -3.61 -21.31 0.02
N PHE A 85 -2.85 -21.97 0.88
CA PHE A 85 -2.89 -21.70 2.33
C PHE A 85 -2.26 -20.37 2.69
N ALA A 86 -1.13 -20.04 2.08
CA ALA A 86 -0.47 -18.77 2.28
C ALA A 86 -1.30 -17.58 1.77
N PHE A 87 -2.05 -17.77 0.67
CA PHE A 87 -3.02 -16.80 0.16
C PHE A 87 -4.06 -16.45 1.23
N LEU A 88 -4.68 -17.46 1.86
CA LEU A 88 -5.68 -17.22 2.92
C LEU A 88 -5.06 -16.52 4.14
N ILE A 89 -3.89 -16.99 4.59
CA ILE A 89 -3.24 -16.46 5.79
C ILE A 89 -2.75 -15.03 5.55
N GLY A 90 -2.19 -14.73 4.38
CA GLY A 90 -1.77 -13.38 3.99
C GLY A 90 -2.94 -12.39 3.94
N GLY A 91 -4.06 -12.80 3.35
CA GLY A 91 -5.30 -12.01 3.36
C GLY A 91 -5.86 -11.81 4.76
N PHE A 92 -5.83 -12.84 5.60
CA PHE A 92 -6.26 -12.75 6.99
C PHE A 92 -5.45 -11.72 7.78
N PHE A 93 -4.11 -11.74 7.74
CA PHE A 93 -3.29 -10.79 8.48
C PHE A 93 -3.46 -9.36 7.97
N SER A 94 -3.62 -9.16 6.65
CA SER A 94 -3.94 -7.86 6.06
C SER A 94 -5.29 -7.32 6.57
N ALA A 95 -6.35 -8.14 6.50
CA ALA A 95 -7.68 -7.80 6.99
C ALA A 95 -7.68 -7.52 8.51
N PHE A 96 -6.97 -8.35 9.27
CA PHE A 96 -6.89 -8.24 10.72
C PHE A 96 -6.15 -6.98 11.18
N SER A 97 -5.08 -6.59 10.47
CA SER A 97 -4.38 -5.32 10.71
C SER A 97 -5.31 -4.13 10.48
N GLY A 98 -6.04 -4.11 9.36
CA GLY A 98 -7.03 -3.08 9.04
C GLY A 98 -8.16 -3.01 10.07
N PHE A 99 -8.69 -4.16 10.49
CA PHE A 99 -9.73 -4.24 11.53
C PHE A 99 -9.28 -3.65 12.87
N LEU A 100 -8.09 -4.05 13.36
CA LEU A 100 -7.58 -3.54 14.64
C LEU A 100 -7.22 -2.05 14.57
N GLY A 101 -6.68 -1.59 13.42
CA GLY A 101 -6.38 -0.19 13.16
C GLY A 101 -7.64 0.67 13.17
N MET A 102 -8.65 0.30 12.39
CA MET A 102 -9.96 0.98 12.36
C MET A 102 -10.63 0.99 13.74
N LYS A 103 -10.63 -0.16 14.43
CA LYS A 103 -11.16 -0.23 15.81
C LYS A 103 -10.42 0.72 16.73
N THR A 104 -9.10 0.84 16.62
CA THR A 104 -8.33 1.79 17.43
C THR A 104 -8.70 3.23 17.09
N ALA A 105 -8.80 3.59 15.82
CA ALA A 105 -9.14 4.94 15.37
C ALA A 105 -10.54 5.37 15.85
N THR A 106 -11.55 4.50 15.71
CA THR A 106 -12.92 4.79 16.19
C THR A 106 -13.04 4.93 17.72
N TYR A 107 -12.14 4.33 18.47
CA TYR A 107 -12.04 4.55 19.91
C TYR A 107 -11.19 5.78 20.28
N ALA A 108 -10.32 6.23 19.38
CA ALA A 108 -9.40 7.33 19.63
C ALA A 108 -10.02 8.70 19.39
N SER A 109 -10.92 8.86 18.41
CA SER A 109 -11.43 10.17 17.96
C SER A 109 -12.07 10.97 19.11
N ALA A 110 -13.09 10.46 19.79
CA ALA A 110 -13.71 11.14 20.93
C ALA A 110 -12.72 11.38 22.10
N ARG A 111 -11.78 10.47 22.33
CA ARG A 111 -10.72 10.65 23.34
C ARG A 111 -9.73 11.74 22.94
N THR A 112 -9.48 11.90 21.64
CA THR A 112 -8.68 13.00 21.10
C THR A 112 -9.39 14.32 21.29
N THR A 113 -10.69 14.40 21.01
CA THR A 113 -11.53 15.57 21.28
C THR A 113 -11.49 15.95 22.77
N GLN A 114 -11.68 14.99 23.66
CA GLN A 114 -11.59 15.23 25.10
C GLN A 114 -10.18 15.65 25.52
N GLY A 115 -9.14 15.08 24.91
CA GLY A 115 -7.76 15.51 25.14
C GLY A 115 -7.49 16.95 24.65
N ALA A 116 -8.05 17.32 23.49
CA ALA A 116 -7.95 18.66 22.93
C ALA A 116 -8.71 19.70 23.76
N SER A 117 -9.81 19.32 24.43
CA SER A 117 -10.49 20.21 25.39
C SER A 117 -9.59 20.63 26.55
N GLU A 118 -8.67 19.75 26.97
CA GLU A 118 -7.71 20.06 28.03
C GLU A 118 -6.46 20.80 27.49
N SER A 119 -5.82 20.27 26.44
CA SER A 119 -4.71 20.94 25.75
C SER A 119 -4.45 20.34 24.36
N LEU A 120 -3.91 21.17 23.44
CA LEU A 120 -3.50 20.74 22.10
C LEU A 120 -2.50 19.59 22.14
N ASN A 121 -1.51 19.66 23.06
CA ASN A 121 -0.49 18.60 23.22
C ASN A 121 -1.09 17.26 23.70
N LYS A 122 -2.12 17.29 24.55
CA LYS A 122 -2.80 16.07 24.99
C LYS A 122 -3.59 15.43 23.86
N GLY A 123 -4.29 16.23 23.04
CA GLY A 123 -4.98 15.79 21.83
C GLY A 123 -3.98 15.14 20.85
N LEU A 124 -2.90 15.83 20.51
CA LEU A 124 -1.83 15.29 19.65
C LEU A 124 -1.30 13.94 20.15
N LYS A 125 -0.98 13.85 21.43
CA LYS A 125 -0.41 12.64 22.02
C LYS A 125 -1.36 11.44 21.94
N ILE A 126 -2.67 11.66 22.14
CA ILE A 126 -3.68 10.60 22.04
C ILE A 126 -3.82 10.18 20.57
N ALA A 127 -4.03 11.11 19.65
CA ALA A 127 -4.22 10.82 18.23
C ALA A 127 -2.99 10.14 17.62
N PHE A 128 -1.78 10.69 17.82
CA PHE A 128 -0.55 10.15 17.25
C PHE A 128 -0.19 8.75 17.79
N ARG A 129 -0.35 8.51 19.10
CA ARG A 129 -0.13 7.17 19.66
C ARG A 129 -1.16 6.17 19.19
N SER A 130 -2.38 6.60 18.91
CA SER A 130 -3.42 5.75 18.33
C SER A 130 -3.11 5.43 16.88
N GLY A 131 -2.62 6.39 16.09
CA GLY A 131 -2.06 6.14 14.75
C GLY A 131 -0.88 5.17 14.79
N ALA A 132 0.01 5.30 15.80
CA ALA A 132 1.13 4.38 16.00
C ALA A 132 0.71 2.92 16.25
N VAL A 133 -0.47 2.68 16.83
CA VAL A 133 -1.03 1.32 16.93
C VAL A 133 -1.16 0.72 15.54
N MET A 134 -1.75 1.46 14.58
CA MET A 134 -1.91 0.98 13.20
C MET A 134 -0.57 0.68 12.56
N GLY A 135 0.40 1.62 12.63
CA GLY A 135 1.73 1.43 12.07
C GLY A 135 2.43 0.17 12.60
N LEU A 136 2.40 -0.03 13.92
CA LEU A 136 3.04 -1.17 14.58
C LEU A 136 2.31 -2.50 14.33
N LEU A 137 0.99 -2.50 14.15
CA LEU A 137 0.23 -3.69 13.76
C LEU A 137 0.61 -4.15 12.35
N VAL A 138 0.71 -3.22 11.40
CA VAL A 138 1.07 -3.50 10.01
C VAL A 138 2.46 -4.11 9.92
N VAL A 139 3.47 -3.44 10.45
CA VAL A 139 4.86 -3.96 10.38
C VAL A 139 5.06 -5.21 11.25
N GLY A 140 4.38 -5.28 12.40
CA GLY A 140 4.46 -6.40 13.32
C GLY A 140 3.86 -7.67 12.73
N PHE A 141 2.62 -7.64 12.24
CA PHE A 141 1.99 -8.81 11.61
C PHE A 141 2.66 -9.17 10.29
N GLY A 142 3.08 -8.18 9.49
CA GLY A 142 3.77 -8.43 8.22
C GLY A 142 5.06 -9.22 8.42
N LEU A 143 5.94 -8.74 9.29
CA LEU A 143 7.22 -9.40 9.52
C LEU A 143 7.06 -10.71 10.31
N LEU A 144 6.08 -10.80 11.22
CA LEU A 144 5.75 -12.04 11.91
C LEU A 144 5.33 -13.13 10.91
N TYR A 145 4.45 -12.79 9.98
CA TYR A 145 3.98 -13.68 8.92
C TYR A 145 5.14 -14.22 8.07
N ILE A 146 6.01 -13.33 7.58
CA ILE A 146 7.19 -13.71 6.78
C ILE A 146 8.12 -14.62 7.58
N SER A 147 8.42 -14.26 8.83
CA SER A 147 9.36 -15.02 9.66
C SER A 147 8.84 -16.41 10.06
N LEU A 148 7.55 -16.53 10.35
CA LEU A 148 6.92 -17.81 10.66
C LEU A 148 6.94 -18.76 9.45
N TRP A 149 6.59 -18.25 8.26
CA TRP A 149 6.66 -19.06 7.05
C TRP A 149 8.08 -19.49 6.71
N TYR A 150 9.06 -18.59 6.85
CA TYR A 150 10.46 -18.96 6.65
C TYR A 150 10.87 -20.10 7.60
N LEU A 151 10.51 -20.01 8.88
CA LEU A 151 10.79 -21.07 9.86
C LEU A 151 10.10 -22.39 9.51
N ILE A 152 8.82 -22.34 9.14
CA ILE A 152 8.06 -23.54 8.75
C ILE A 152 8.73 -24.20 7.55
N LEU A 153 9.02 -23.45 6.51
CA LEU A 153 9.63 -23.99 5.30
C LEU A 153 11.05 -24.50 5.57
N ASP A 154 11.91 -23.73 6.25
CA ASP A 154 13.30 -24.11 6.48
C ASP A 154 13.48 -25.28 7.48
N LYS A 155 12.68 -25.31 8.57
CA LYS A 155 12.89 -26.25 9.69
C LYS A 155 11.94 -27.44 9.69
N LEU A 156 10.74 -27.33 9.12
CA LEU A 156 9.75 -28.39 9.16
C LEU A 156 9.57 -29.05 7.78
N ILE A 157 9.62 -28.29 6.70
CA ILE A 157 9.31 -28.78 5.35
C ILE A 157 10.59 -29.21 4.62
N TYR A 158 11.53 -28.29 4.36
CA TYR A 158 12.78 -28.57 3.66
C TYR A 158 13.87 -29.07 4.61
N THR A 159 13.56 -30.13 5.37
CA THR A 159 14.56 -30.83 6.19
C THR A 159 15.42 -31.74 5.31
N ALA A 160 16.63 -32.11 5.79
CA ALA A 160 17.50 -33.02 5.04
C ALA A 160 16.80 -34.35 4.68
N ALA A 161 16.01 -34.92 5.62
CA ALA A 161 15.27 -36.14 5.38
C ALA A 161 14.16 -36.01 4.33
N ASN A 162 13.43 -34.86 4.31
CA ASN A 162 12.37 -34.61 3.35
C ASN A 162 12.94 -34.29 1.96
N MET A 163 14.10 -33.63 1.89
CA MET A 163 14.79 -33.37 0.63
C MET A 163 15.36 -34.64 0.00
N ASP A 164 15.85 -35.58 0.82
CA ASP A 164 16.34 -36.86 0.33
C ASP A 164 15.21 -37.80 -0.17
N LYS A 165 14.16 -37.95 0.64
CA LYS A 165 13.09 -38.95 0.39
C LYS A 165 11.87 -38.37 -0.35
N GLY A 166 11.75 -37.07 -0.43
CA GLY A 166 10.53 -36.35 -0.82
C GLY A 166 9.51 -36.28 0.31
N LEU A 167 8.60 -35.32 0.22
CA LEU A 167 7.47 -35.18 1.13
C LEU A 167 6.17 -34.98 0.33
N SER A 168 5.22 -35.87 0.50
CA SER A 168 3.89 -35.72 -0.10
C SER A 168 2.81 -35.92 0.96
N ILE A 169 1.80 -35.05 0.94
CA ILE A 169 0.65 -35.10 1.85
C ILE A 169 -0.63 -34.99 1.02
N LEU A 170 -1.55 -35.95 1.21
CA LEU A 170 -2.84 -36.00 0.50
C LEU A 170 -2.73 -35.92 -1.04
N GLY A 171 -1.68 -36.51 -1.61
CA GLY A 171 -1.42 -36.49 -3.05
C GLY A 171 -0.73 -35.20 -3.57
N LEU A 172 -0.49 -34.21 -2.72
CA LEU A 172 0.27 -33.01 -3.05
C LEU A 172 1.76 -33.23 -2.72
N THR A 173 2.64 -33.09 -3.70
CA THR A 173 4.10 -33.15 -3.49
C THR A 173 4.57 -31.80 -2.93
N LEU A 174 4.98 -31.79 -1.66
CA LEU A 174 5.48 -30.60 -0.96
C LEU A 174 6.98 -30.39 -1.17
N VAL A 175 7.75 -31.48 -1.23
CA VAL A 175 9.19 -31.47 -1.51
C VAL A 175 9.50 -32.63 -2.46
N GLU A 176 10.18 -32.35 -3.55
CA GLU A 176 10.66 -33.40 -4.46
C GLU A 176 11.83 -34.16 -3.88
N ALA A 177 11.87 -35.47 -4.09
CA ALA A 177 12.99 -36.32 -3.69
C ALA A 177 14.26 -35.94 -4.46
N GLY A 178 15.41 -35.89 -3.77
CA GLY A 178 16.69 -35.49 -4.37
C GLY A 178 16.88 -33.96 -4.49
N THR A 179 16.02 -33.14 -3.84
CA THR A 179 16.23 -31.68 -3.80
C THR A 179 17.57 -31.35 -3.19
N SER A 180 18.46 -30.68 -3.94
CA SER A 180 19.79 -30.32 -3.45
C SER A 180 19.77 -29.18 -2.42
N VAL A 181 20.78 -29.12 -1.55
CA VAL A 181 20.90 -28.07 -0.54
C VAL A 181 21.07 -26.69 -1.19
N GLU A 182 21.67 -26.63 -2.39
CA GLU A 182 21.88 -25.38 -3.15
C GLU A 182 20.52 -24.79 -3.62
N PHE A 183 19.58 -25.65 -4.01
CA PHE A 183 18.26 -25.22 -4.46
C PHE A 183 17.29 -24.94 -3.31
N LYS A 184 17.58 -25.39 -2.08
CA LYS A 184 16.71 -25.22 -0.92
C LYS A 184 16.25 -23.77 -0.72
N LEU A 185 17.20 -22.82 -0.65
CA LEU A 185 16.88 -21.42 -0.41
C LEU A 185 16.07 -20.80 -1.55
N SER A 186 16.39 -21.13 -2.80
CA SER A 186 15.64 -20.68 -3.96
C SER A 186 14.20 -21.19 -3.95
N GLN A 187 13.98 -22.47 -3.59
CA GLN A 187 12.63 -23.03 -3.46
C GLN A 187 11.83 -22.38 -2.33
N ILE A 188 12.44 -22.19 -1.16
CA ILE A 188 11.81 -21.51 -0.02
C ILE A 188 11.41 -20.08 -0.39
N THR A 189 12.32 -19.31 -0.94
CA THR A 189 12.08 -17.89 -1.24
C THR A 189 11.11 -17.67 -2.37
N ALA A 190 11.14 -18.51 -3.41
CA ALA A 190 10.15 -18.49 -4.48
C ALA A 190 8.76 -18.88 -3.97
N THR A 191 8.67 -19.87 -3.06
CA THR A 191 7.42 -20.20 -2.39
C THR A 191 6.93 -19.01 -1.57
N MET A 192 7.81 -18.37 -0.80
CA MET A 192 7.47 -17.20 0.01
C MET A 192 7.03 -16.00 -0.84
N LEU A 193 7.62 -15.78 -2.01
CA LEU A 193 7.25 -14.69 -2.91
C LEU A 193 5.77 -14.73 -3.28
N THR A 194 5.20 -15.92 -3.45
CA THR A 194 3.78 -16.09 -3.79
C THR A 194 2.82 -15.73 -2.65
N PHE A 195 3.32 -15.63 -1.41
CA PHE A 195 2.51 -15.36 -0.23
C PHE A 195 1.94 -13.93 -0.18
N GLY A 196 2.52 -13.02 -0.94
CA GLY A 196 2.03 -11.64 -1.07
C GLY A 196 0.66 -11.51 -1.73
N MET A 197 0.24 -12.48 -2.58
CA MET A 197 -0.99 -12.37 -3.37
C MET A 197 -2.25 -12.20 -2.50
N GLY A 198 -2.36 -12.92 -1.37
CA GLY A 198 -3.50 -12.78 -0.46
C GLY A 198 -3.59 -11.41 0.18
N ALA A 199 -2.45 -10.87 0.63
CA ALA A 199 -2.36 -9.53 1.18
C ALA A 199 -2.73 -8.47 0.14
N SER A 200 -2.22 -8.59 -1.10
CA SER A 200 -2.49 -7.68 -2.21
C SER A 200 -3.97 -7.69 -2.62
N THR A 201 -4.57 -8.89 -2.69
CA THR A 201 -6.00 -9.02 -2.99
C THR A 201 -6.86 -8.35 -1.93
N GLN A 202 -6.61 -8.62 -0.65
CA GLN A 202 -7.31 -7.98 0.46
C GLN A 202 -7.13 -6.46 0.45
N ALA A 203 -5.91 -5.98 0.21
CA ALA A 203 -5.59 -4.56 0.16
C ALA A 203 -6.39 -3.84 -0.94
N LEU A 204 -6.48 -4.43 -2.14
CA LEU A 204 -7.24 -3.84 -3.24
C LEU A 204 -8.73 -3.71 -2.91
N PHE A 205 -9.35 -4.79 -2.39
CA PHE A 205 -10.76 -4.74 -1.98
C PHE A 205 -11.01 -3.74 -0.85
N ALA A 206 -10.09 -3.66 0.13
CA ALA A 206 -10.19 -2.71 1.24
C ALA A 206 -10.06 -1.26 0.75
N ARG A 207 -9.09 -0.98 -0.13
CA ARG A 207 -8.82 0.38 -0.63
C ARG A 207 -9.89 0.88 -1.58
N VAL A 208 -10.30 0.05 -2.56
CA VAL A 208 -11.35 0.41 -3.52
C VAL A 208 -12.69 0.53 -2.81
N GLY A 209 -13.07 -0.45 -1.99
CA GLY A 209 -14.34 -0.43 -1.24
C GLY A 209 -14.40 0.71 -0.23
N GLY A 210 -13.34 0.90 0.56
CA GLY A 210 -13.22 1.99 1.53
C GLY A 210 -13.28 3.35 0.86
N GLY A 211 -12.51 3.57 -0.23
CA GLY A 211 -12.51 4.82 -0.97
C GLY A 211 -13.85 5.16 -1.62
N ILE A 212 -14.56 4.17 -2.19
CA ILE A 212 -15.92 4.39 -2.73
C ILE A 212 -16.88 4.77 -1.60
N TYR A 213 -16.80 4.09 -0.45
CA TYR A 213 -17.63 4.39 0.72
C TYR A 213 -17.42 5.82 1.22
N THR A 214 -16.17 6.15 1.53
CA THR A 214 -15.77 7.47 2.09
C THR A 214 -16.24 8.59 1.16
N LYS A 215 -15.89 8.51 -0.11
CA LYS A 215 -16.19 9.60 -1.04
C LYS A 215 -17.67 9.65 -1.49
N ALA A 216 -18.41 8.58 -1.35
CA ALA A 216 -19.85 8.64 -1.49
C ALA A 216 -20.53 9.42 -0.35
N ALA A 217 -20.04 9.24 0.87
CA ALA A 217 -20.54 9.94 2.05
C ALA A 217 -20.14 11.43 2.05
N ASP A 218 -18.86 11.71 1.82
CA ASP A 218 -18.25 13.04 1.78
C ASP A 218 -18.91 13.93 0.69
N VAL A 219 -18.95 13.47 -0.57
CA VAL A 219 -19.63 14.18 -1.66
C VAL A 219 -21.12 14.44 -1.34
N GLY A 220 -21.79 13.46 -0.70
CA GLY A 220 -23.20 13.61 -0.28
C GLY A 220 -23.35 14.66 0.82
N ALA A 221 -22.46 14.68 1.79
CA ALA A 221 -22.43 15.65 2.86
C ALA A 221 -22.12 17.07 2.34
N ASP A 222 -21.12 17.20 1.50
CA ASP A 222 -20.62 18.49 0.99
C ASP A 222 -21.57 19.17 0.01
N LEU A 223 -21.99 18.44 -1.05
CA LEU A 223 -22.87 19.02 -2.07
C LEU A 223 -24.21 19.48 -1.50
N VAL A 224 -24.87 18.65 -0.71
CA VAL A 224 -26.19 19.00 -0.20
C VAL A 224 -26.09 19.88 1.05
N GLY A 225 -25.15 19.59 1.94
CA GLY A 225 -24.96 20.36 3.19
C GLY A 225 -24.37 21.74 2.92
N LYS A 226 -23.14 21.80 2.39
CA LYS A 226 -22.40 23.07 2.22
C LYS A 226 -22.90 23.91 1.05
N VAL A 227 -23.16 23.30 -0.13
CA VAL A 227 -23.47 24.05 -1.34
C VAL A 227 -24.96 24.37 -1.47
N GLU A 228 -25.85 23.38 -1.27
CA GLU A 228 -27.30 23.57 -1.44
C GLU A 228 -27.97 24.16 -0.21
N SER A 229 -27.65 23.63 1.00
CA SER A 229 -28.32 23.99 2.25
C SER A 229 -27.58 25.04 3.07
N ASN A 230 -26.31 25.34 2.72
CA ASN A 230 -25.46 26.32 3.38
C ASN A 230 -25.32 26.09 4.89
N ILE A 231 -25.26 24.81 5.30
CA ILE A 231 -24.97 24.41 6.70
C ILE A 231 -23.46 24.14 6.87
N PRO A 232 -22.90 24.36 8.06
CA PRO A 232 -21.48 24.10 8.31
C PRO A 232 -21.07 22.66 8.06
N GLU A 233 -19.77 22.44 7.93
CA GLU A 233 -19.15 21.11 7.93
C GLU A 233 -19.36 20.44 9.29
N ASP A 234 -19.56 19.13 9.28
CA ASP A 234 -19.83 18.32 10.48
C ASP A 234 -21.10 18.71 11.27
N ASP A 235 -21.99 19.47 10.69
CA ASP A 235 -23.23 19.88 11.36
C ASP A 235 -24.11 18.66 11.69
N PRO A 236 -24.59 18.52 12.94
CA PRO A 236 -25.40 17.37 13.35
C PRO A 236 -26.75 17.25 12.60
N ARG A 237 -27.20 18.29 11.92
CA ARG A 237 -28.38 18.27 11.04
C ARG A 237 -28.16 17.52 9.74
N ASN A 238 -26.91 17.39 9.30
CA ASN A 238 -26.59 16.70 8.05
C ASN A 238 -26.62 15.18 8.25
N PRO A 239 -27.53 14.45 7.56
CA PRO A 239 -27.62 12.99 7.73
C PRO A 239 -26.39 12.20 7.30
N ALA A 240 -25.55 12.77 6.44
CA ALA A 240 -24.37 12.08 5.91
C ALA A 240 -23.12 12.21 6.81
N THR A 241 -23.09 13.13 7.80
CA THR A 241 -21.91 13.39 8.64
C THR A 241 -21.37 12.13 9.35
N ILE A 242 -22.25 11.29 9.92
CA ILE A 242 -21.81 10.03 10.55
C ILE A 242 -21.26 9.05 9.50
N ALA A 243 -21.86 9.00 8.30
CA ALA A 243 -21.35 8.14 7.24
C ALA A 243 -19.97 8.61 6.73
N ASP A 244 -19.74 9.91 6.70
CA ASP A 244 -18.47 10.53 6.35
C ASP A 244 -17.38 10.18 7.38
N ASN A 245 -17.62 10.42 8.66
CA ASN A 245 -16.74 10.02 9.75
C ASN A 245 -16.43 8.50 9.78
N VAL A 246 -17.41 7.65 9.41
CA VAL A 246 -17.17 6.21 9.22
C VAL A 246 -16.23 5.97 8.04
N GLY A 247 -16.42 6.74 6.97
CA GLY A 247 -15.61 6.67 5.75
C GLY A 247 -14.12 6.79 6.03
N ASP A 248 -13.70 7.83 6.73
CA ASP A 248 -12.31 8.06 7.09
C ASP A 248 -11.68 6.86 7.82
N ASN A 249 -12.42 6.26 8.73
CA ASN A 249 -11.95 5.09 9.47
C ASN A 249 -11.80 3.85 8.58
N VAL A 250 -12.71 3.61 7.64
CA VAL A 250 -12.68 2.40 6.79
C VAL A 250 -11.86 2.60 5.51
N GLY A 251 -11.83 3.81 4.95
CA GLY A 251 -11.06 4.17 3.75
C GLY A 251 -9.61 4.48 4.07
N ASP A 252 -9.39 5.48 4.92
CA ASP A 252 -8.05 6.02 5.14
C ASP A 252 -7.28 5.33 6.27
N VAL A 253 -7.93 4.73 7.27
CA VAL A 253 -7.20 3.92 8.25
C VAL A 253 -7.11 2.47 7.80
N ALA A 254 -8.22 1.77 7.60
CA ALA A 254 -8.18 0.34 7.28
C ALA A 254 -7.69 0.07 5.86
N GLY A 255 -8.13 0.85 4.87
CA GLY A 255 -7.75 0.69 3.47
C GLY A 255 -6.29 1.02 3.22
N MET A 256 -5.78 2.15 3.75
CA MET A 256 -4.38 2.55 3.62
C MET A 256 -3.45 1.61 4.40
N GLY A 257 -3.87 1.15 5.58
CA GLY A 257 -3.09 0.18 6.33
C GLY A 257 -2.92 -1.15 5.60
N ALA A 258 -3.95 -1.62 4.88
CA ALA A 258 -3.86 -2.81 4.06
C ALA A 258 -2.92 -2.61 2.84
N ASP A 259 -2.93 -1.43 2.19
CA ASP A 259 -2.03 -1.07 1.09
C ASP A 259 -0.55 -1.08 1.54
N LEU A 260 -0.26 -0.42 2.66
CA LEU A 260 1.10 -0.36 3.19
C LEU A 260 1.57 -1.71 3.77
N TYR A 261 0.66 -2.53 4.31
CA TYR A 261 0.94 -3.91 4.69
C TYR A 261 1.42 -4.72 3.47
N GLU A 262 0.71 -4.61 2.36
CA GLU A 262 1.07 -5.26 1.09
C GLU A 262 2.44 -4.78 0.58
N SER A 263 2.68 -3.46 0.55
CA SER A 263 3.95 -2.88 0.10
C SER A 263 5.13 -3.37 0.94
N TYR A 264 4.94 -3.43 2.26
CA TYR A 264 5.95 -3.88 3.21
C TYR A 264 6.32 -5.36 2.99
N ILE A 265 5.32 -6.23 2.93
CA ILE A 265 5.56 -7.65 2.66
C ILE A 265 6.15 -7.86 1.27
N GLY A 266 5.57 -7.22 0.25
CA GLY A 266 6.00 -7.37 -1.14
C GLY A 266 7.45 -6.98 -1.37
N SER A 267 7.91 -5.86 -0.79
CA SER A 267 9.29 -5.41 -0.90
C SER A 267 10.27 -6.40 -0.24
N ILE A 268 9.95 -6.88 0.96
CA ILE A 268 10.79 -7.86 1.66
C ILE A 268 10.85 -9.17 0.87
N LEU A 269 9.71 -9.73 0.48
CA LEU A 269 9.64 -11.02 -0.23
C LEU A 269 10.33 -10.96 -1.60
N ALA A 270 10.15 -9.89 -2.36
CA ALA A 270 10.84 -9.70 -3.64
C ALA A 270 12.35 -9.65 -3.44
N THR A 271 12.83 -8.86 -2.46
CA THR A 271 14.27 -8.72 -2.19
C THR A 271 14.88 -10.02 -1.68
N VAL A 272 14.15 -10.76 -0.83
CA VAL A 272 14.55 -12.10 -0.35
C VAL A 272 14.70 -13.09 -1.52
N ALA A 273 13.73 -13.10 -2.45
CA ALA A 273 13.78 -13.97 -3.61
C ALA A 273 14.94 -13.60 -4.55
N LEU A 274 15.15 -12.31 -4.81
CA LEU A 274 16.28 -11.82 -5.60
C LEU A 274 17.62 -12.16 -4.95
N GLY A 275 17.73 -12.06 -3.60
CA GLY A 275 18.93 -12.45 -2.86
C GLY A 275 19.27 -13.94 -2.99
N ALA A 276 18.25 -14.80 -3.01
CA ALA A 276 18.43 -16.23 -3.23
C ALA A 276 18.83 -16.59 -4.68
N ALA A 277 18.47 -15.74 -5.64
CA ALA A 277 18.75 -15.94 -7.05
C ALA A 277 20.16 -15.52 -7.49
N ILE A 278 20.91 -14.78 -6.65
CA ILE A 278 22.29 -14.36 -6.96
C ILE A 278 23.20 -15.59 -6.95
N PRO A 279 23.99 -15.87 -8.01
CA PRO A 279 24.92 -16.99 -8.03
C PRO A 279 25.94 -16.94 -6.87
N SER A 280 26.23 -18.09 -6.28
CA SER A 280 27.12 -18.20 -5.10
C SER A 280 28.50 -17.57 -5.33
N LEU A 281 29.07 -17.74 -6.55
CA LEU A 281 30.36 -17.15 -6.92
C LEU A 281 30.33 -15.61 -6.89
N VAL A 282 29.23 -15.02 -7.36
CA VAL A 282 29.04 -13.57 -7.36
C VAL A 282 28.94 -13.03 -5.92
N LEU A 283 28.23 -13.74 -5.05
CA LEU A 283 28.12 -13.37 -3.63
C LEU A 283 29.47 -13.48 -2.92
N GLN A 284 30.24 -14.56 -3.16
CA GLN A 284 31.58 -14.74 -2.54
C GLN A 284 32.54 -13.63 -2.96
N ASN A 285 32.53 -13.22 -4.22
CA ASN A 285 33.33 -12.09 -4.72
C ASN A 285 32.95 -10.76 -4.03
N ASN A 286 31.73 -10.66 -3.48
CA ASN A 286 31.22 -9.52 -2.74
C ASN A 286 31.18 -9.73 -1.21
N THR A 287 31.92 -10.70 -0.69
CA THR A 287 32.02 -11.02 0.75
C THR A 287 30.68 -11.40 1.42
N MET A 288 29.70 -11.79 0.65
CA MET A 288 28.37 -12.20 1.13
C MET A 288 28.16 -13.71 0.98
N THR A 289 27.27 -14.25 1.80
CA THR A 289 26.76 -15.61 1.64
C THR A 289 25.33 -15.58 1.14
N GLN A 290 24.87 -16.64 0.47
CA GLN A 290 23.47 -16.73 0.03
C GLN A 290 22.49 -16.60 1.21
N GLN A 291 22.83 -17.18 2.37
CA GLN A 291 22.03 -17.03 3.57
C GLN A 291 21.99 -15.58 4.08
N SER A 292 23.11 -14.83 4.03
CA SER A 292 23.10 -13.41 4.40
C SER A 292 22.27 -12.58 3.42
N ALA A 293 22.35 -12.86 2.12
CA ALA A 293 21.57 -12.19 1.10
C ALA A 293 20.05 -12.40 1.26
N VAL A 294 19.64 -13.60 1.67
CA VAL A 294 18.22 -13.91 1.96
C VAL A 294 17.74 -13.26 3.26
N LEU A 295 18.54 -13.24 4.31
CA LEU A 295 18.11 -12.74 5.63
C LEU A 295 18.26 -11.23 5.80
N ALA A 296 19.17 -10.57 5.07
CA ALA A 296 19.44 -9.16 5.23
C ALA A 296 18.19 -8.25 5.06
N PRO A 297 17.30 -8.44 4.06
CA PRO A 297 16.08 -7.62 3.94
C PRO A 297 15.18 -7.74 5.17
N MET A 298 15.02 -8.95 5.71
CA MET A 298 14.22 -9.19 6.91
C MET A 298 14.80 -8.51 8.14
N ILE A 299 16.12 -8.53 8.28
CA ILE A 299 16.83 -7.92 9.43
C ILE A 299 16.79 -6.40 9.35
N VAL A 300 16.98 -5.80 8.16
CA VAL A 300 16.81 -4.35 7.97
C VAL A 300 15.40 -3.92 8.36
N SER A 301 14.39 -4.68 7.95
CA SER A 301 12.99 -4.44 8.33
C SER A 301 12.76 -4.59 9.83
N ALA A 302 13.37 -5.58 10.47
CA ALA A 302 13.31 -5.81 11.91
C ALA A 302 13.94 -4.66 12.72
N LEU A 303 15.08 -4.16 12.27
CA LEU A 303 15.72 -2.97 12.85
C LEU A 303 14.83 -1.74 12.66
N GLY A 304 14.25 -1.58 11.48
CA GLY A 304 13.29 -0.51 11.18
C GLY A 304 12.11 -0.45 12.15
N ILE A 305 11.57 -1.60 12.55
CA ILE A 305 10.51 -1.68 13.58
C ILE A 305 10.97 -1.08 14.90
N VAL A 306 12.11 -1.55 15.42
CA VAL A 306 12.63 -1.11 16.73
C VAL A 306 12.93 0.40 16.69
N LEU A 307 13.52 0.87 15.60
CA LEU A 307 13.91 2.27 15.45
C LEU A 307 12.69 3.17 15.18
N SER A 308 11.64 2.67 14.54
CA SER A 308 10.34 3.36 14.46
C SER A 308 9.70 3.54 15.84
N ILE A 309 9.77 2.52 16.72
CA ILE A 309 9.27 2.64 18.09
C ILE A 309 10.02 3.74 18.84
N ILE A 310 11.35 3.83 18.70
CA ILE A 310 12.15 4.92 19.30
C ILE A 310 11.69 6.27 18.74
N GLY A 311 11.52 6.39 17.42
CA GLY A 311 11.02 7.60 16.77
C GLY A 311 9.65 8.03 17.29
N ILE A 312 8.72 7.09 17.50
CA ILE A 312 7.40 7.39 18.08
C ILE A 312 7.53 8.03 19.46
N PHE A 313 8.47 7.59 20.29
CA PHE A 313 8.74 8.21 21.59
C PHE A 313 9.42 9.59 21.51
N MET A 314 10.08 9.91 20.38
CA MET A 314 10.69 11.23 20.14
C MET A 314 9.64 12.30 19.81
N VAL A 315 8.45 11.94 19.32
CA VAL A 315 7.36 12.87 19.02
C VAL A 315 6.79 13.43 20.32
N ARG A 316 7.25 14.62 20.68
CA ARG A 316 6.83 15.36 21.89
C ARG A 316 6.83 16.86 21.61
N THR A 317 5.84 17.56 22.14
CA THR A 317 5.75 19.02 22.11
C THR A 317 5.58 19.58 23.51
N LYS A 318 5.79 20.88 23.66
CA LYS A 318 5.53 21.62 24.90
C LYS A 318 4.07 22.09 24.91
N GLU A 319 3.52 22.35 26.08
CA GLU A 319 2.22 23.03 26.20
C GLU A 319 2.30 24.42 25.56
N GLY A 320 1.23 24.81 24.86
CA GLY A 320 1.19 26.05 24.08
C GLY A 320 1.97 26.00 22.74
N ALA A 321 2.29 24.80 22.25
CA ALA A 321 2.91 24.62 20.94
C ALA A 321 2.00 25.13 19.82
N ASN A 322 2.57 25.80 18.83
CA ASN A 322 1.89 26.18 17.59
C ASN A 322 2.02 25.06 16.54
N GLN A 323 1.29 25.17 15.45
CA GLN A 323 1.26 24.17 14.35
C GLN A 323 2.66 23.82 13.84
N LYS A 324 3.55 24.83 13.68
CA LYS A 324 4.93 24.62 13.25
C LYS A 324 5.72 23.74 14.22
N ASN A 325 5.50 23.91 15.53
CA ASN A 325 6.15 23.08 16.55
C ASN A 325 5.63 21.64 16.54
N LEU A 326 4.34 21.44 16.23
CA LEU A 326 3.73 20.12 16.06
C LEU A 326 4.33 19.39 14.86
N LEU A 327 4.42 20.07 13.70
CA LEU A 327 5.04 19.51 12.49
C LEU A 327 6.50 19.15 12.73
N ASN A 328 7.28 20.04 13.36
CA ASN A 328 8.68 19.77 13.70
C ASN A 328 8.84 18.56 14.62
N ALA A 329 7.91 18.32 15.55
CA ALA A 329 7.95 17.15 16.41
C ALA A 329 7.72 15.85 15.63
N LEU A 330 6.81 15.85 14.66
CA LEU A 330 6.60 14.69 13.77
C LEU A 330 7.82 14.45 12.87
N LEU A 331 8.36 15.50 12.27
CA LEU A 331 9.57 15.44 11.44
C LEU A 331 10.80 14.96 12.24
N LEU A 332 10.91 15.34 13.52
CA LEU A 332 11.97 14.83 14.39
C LEU A 332 11.84 13.33 14.64
N GLY A 333 10.63 12.83 14.81
CA GLY A 333 10.38 11.40 14.98
C GLY A 333 10.70 10.59 13.72
N THR A 334 10.19 11.00 12.57
CA THR A 334 10.39 10.30 11.28
C THR A 334 11.83 10.42 10.78
N GLY A 335 12.40 11.64 10.81
CA GLY A 335 13.78 11.91 10.42
C GLY A 335 14.80 11.23 11.37
N GLY A 336 14.53 11.29 12.68
CA GLY A 336 15.34 10.59 13.68
C GLY A 336 15.36 9.07 13.45
N SER A 337 14.21 8.47 13.18
CA SER A 337 14.15 7.05 12.82
C SER A 337 14.97 6.73 11.57
N SER A 338 14.91 7.57 10.54
CA SER A 338 15.69 7.41 9.30
C SER A 338 17.19 7.44 9.57
N VAL A 339 17.66 8.38 10.38
CA VAL A 339 19.08 8.48 10.77
C VAL A 339 19.53 7.25 11.55
N PHE A 340 18.74 6.77 12.50
CA PHE A 340 19.06 5.55 13.25
C PHE A 340 19.08 4.31 12.36
N ILE A 341 18.18 4.20 11.39
CA ILE A 341 18.19 3.10 10.40
C ILE A 341 19.46 3.15 9.57
N LEU A 342 19.87 4.32 9.08
CA LEU A 342 21.12 4.47 8.34
C LEU A 342 22.33 4.06 9.20
N ALA A 343 22.36 4.44 10.46
CA ALA A 343 23.44 4.03 11.37
C ALA A 343 23.46 2.49 11.59
N ALA A 344 22.30 1.87 11.75
CA ALA A 344 22.18 0.43 11.93
C ALA A 344 22.57 -0.35 10.65
N VAL A 345 22.16 0.10 9.47
CA VAL A 345 22.54 -0.52 8.20
C VAL A 345 24.02 -0.29 7.88
N ALA A 346 24.60 0.87 8.23
CA ALA A 346 26.04 1.11 8.16
C ALA A 346 26.81 0.14 9.07
N ALA A 347 26.35 -0.11 10.28
CA ALA A 347 26.96 -1.11 11.16
C ALA A 347 26.91 -2.51 10.53
N MET A 348 25.83 -2.91 9.85
CA MET A 348 25.76 -4.18 9.11
C MET A 348 26.81 -4.23 7.98
N ALA A 349 27.07 -3.11 7.30
CA ALA A 349 28.12 -3.05 6.27
C ALA A 349 29.52 -3.12 6.87
N ILE A 350 29.78 -2.46 8.01
CA ILE A 350 31.08 -2.50 8.71
C ILE A 350 31.43 -3.92 9.17
N ILE A 351 30.45 -4.68 9.67
CA ILE A 351 30.68 -6.08 10.10
C ILE A 351 30.69 -7.08 8.92
N GLY A 352 30.54 -6.60 7.68
CA GLY A 352 30.60 -7.42 6.46
C GLY A 352 29.37 -8.28 6.20
N TRP A 353 28.22 -7.95 6.77
CA TRP A 353 26.97 -8.69 6.56
C TRP A 353 26.27 -8.31 5.26
N ILE A 354 26.41 -7.06 4.87
CA ILE A 354 26.00 -6.51 3.58
C ILE A 354 27.14 -5.72 2.97
N THR A 355 27.10 -5.47 1.68
CA THR A 355 28.09 -4.61 1.02
C THR A 355 27.78 -3.12 1.24
N TRP A 356 28.79 -2.28 1.12
CA TRP A 356 28.61 -0.82 1.11
C TRP A 356 27.70 -0.36 -0.05
N GLY A 357 27.67 -1.12 -1.17
CA GLY A 357 26.76 -0.88 -2.26
C GLY A 357 25.29 -1.05 -1.86
N ILE A 358 24.98 -2.08 -1.08
CA ILE A 358 23.62 -2.28 -0.52
C ILE A 358 23.26 -1.18 0.47
N PHE A 359 24.20 -0.72 1.30
CA PHE A 359 23.99 0.46 2.14
C PHE A 359 23.63 1.70 1.30
N GLY A 360 24.34 1.94 0.17
CA GLY A 360 24.02 2.99 -0.79
C GLY A 360 22.62 2.86 -1.38
N SER A 361 22.17 1.62 -1.67
CA SER A 361 20.81 1.36 -2.15
C SER A 361 19.74 1.72 -1.10
N VAL A 362 19.98 1.41 0.19
CA VAL A 362 19.08 1.80 1.29
C VAL A 362 18.99 3.32 1.43
N ILE A 363 20.12 4.02 1.39
CA ILE A 363 20.16 5.50 1.39
C ILE A 363 19.30 6.04 0.25
N THR A 364 19.48 5.49 -0.95
CA THR A 364 18.75 5.92 -2.15
C THR A 364 17.23 5.80 -1.95
N GLY A 365 16.76 4.69 -1.38
CA GLY A 365 15.34 4.50 -1.07
C GLY A 365 14.79 5.50 -0.05
N LEU A 366 15.51 5.72 1.05
CA LEU A 366 15.11 6.71 2.06
C LEU A 366 15.07 8.13 1.50
N LEU A 367 16.09 8.53 0.72
CA LEU A 367 16.13 9.85 0.09
C LEU A 367 15.01 10.01 -0.94
N ALA A 368 14.73 8.98 -1.74
CA ALA A 368 13.63 9.00 -2.70
C ALA A 368 12.29 9.25 -1.98
N GLY A 369 12.04 8.59 -0.85
CA GLY A 369 10.84 8.81 -0.05
C GLY A 369 10.71 10.25 0.45
N ILE A 370 11.80 10.83 0.95
CA ILE A 370 11.82 12.22 1.42
C ILE A 370 11.57 13.21 0.28
N ILE A 371 12.26 13.05 -0.86
CA ILE A 371 12.13 13.94 -2.02
C ILE A 371 10.72 13.90 -2.59
N ILE A 372 10.13 12.70 -2.74
CA ILE A 372 8.75 12.54 -3.24
C ILE A 372 7.76 13.17 -2.26
N GLY A 373 7.93 12.95 -0.95
CA GLY A 373 7.08 13.54 0.07
C GLY A 373 7.11 15.08 0.04
N GLN A 374 8.30 15.67 -0.01
CA GLN A 374 8.45 17.13 -0.12
C GLN A 374 7.93 17.68 -1.44
N GLY A 375 8.12 16.94 -2.55
CA GLY A 375 7.55 17.31 -3.85
C GLY A 375 6.02 17.31 -3.82
N THR A 376 5.42 16.30 -3.17
CA THR A 376 3.96 16.27 -2.97
C THR A 376 3.50 17.44 -2.12
N GLU A 377 4.16 17.74 -1.00
CA GLU A 377 3.86 18.88 -0.14
C GLU A 377 3.91 20.21 -0.92
N TYR A 378 4.94 20.42 -1.73
CA TYR A 378 5.07 21.63 -2.55
C TYR A 378 3.87 21.85 -3.49
N PHE A 379 3.35 20.77 -4.12
CA PHE A 379 2.24 20.89 -5.05
C PHE A 379 0.86 20.87 -4.39
N THR A 380 0.75 20.40 -3.15
CA THR A 380 -0.56 20.23 -2.50
C THR A 380 -0.81 21.17 -1.33
N SER A 381 0.24 21.71 -0.68
CA SER A 381 0.06 22.59 0.48
C SER A 381 -0.40 23.99 0.10
N ASP A 382 -1.26 24.58 0.91
CA ASP A 382 -1.75 25.95 0.78
C ASP A 382 -0.71 27.03 1.12
N GLU A 383 0.49 26.63 1.55
CA GLU A 383 1.61 27.55 1.73
C GLU A 383 2.27 27.96 0.40
N TYR A 384 2.17 27.09 -0.64
CA TYR A 384 2.88 27.25 -1.91
C TYR A 384 2.00 27.75 -3.06
N SER A 385 2.66 28.29 -4.09
CA SER A 385 2.02 28.90 -5.23
C SER A 385 1.09 27.99 -6.06
N PRO A 386 1.35 26.68 -6.25
CA PRO A 386 0.45 25.85 -7.06
C PRO A 386 -0.97 25.82 -6.50
N THR A 387 -1.13 25.56 -5.22
CA THR A 387 -2.43 25.52 -4.54
C THR A 387 -3.09 26.91 -4.46
N LYS A 388 -2.32 27.95 -4.14
CA LYS A 388 -2.82 29.35 -4.15
C LYS A 388 -3.31 29.76 -5.52
N GLY A 389 -2.66 29.33 -6.60
CA GLY A 389 -3.10 29.57 -7.98
C GLY A 389 -4.46 28.95 -8.30
N ILE A 390 -4.78 27.78 -7.77
CA ILE A 390 -6.11 27.17 -7.90
C ILE A 390 -7.14 28.00 -7.15
N ALA A 391 -6.84 28.44 -5.93
CA ALA A 391 -7.72 29.29 -5.14
C ALA A 391 -7.99 30.65 -5.81
N GLU A 392 -6.98 31.23 -6.47
CA GLU A 392 -7.14 32.44 -7.27
C GLU A 392 -8.08 32.21 -8.46
N GLN A 393 -7.92 31.09 -9.17
CA GLN A 393 -8.78 30.72 -10.31
C GLN A 393 -10.23 30.43 -9.89
N ALA A 394 -10.46 30.03 -8.63
CA ALA A 394 -11.80 29.82 -8.10
C ALA A 394 -12.67 31.09 -8.12
N GLN A 395 -12.07 32.27 -8.10
CA GLN A 395 -12.81 33.54 -8.29
C GLN A 395 -13.46 33.68 -9.67
N GLN A 396 -12.99 32.94 -10.66
CA GLN A 396 -13.52 32.94 -12.03
C GLN A 396 -14.60 31.84 -12.23
N GLY A 397 -14.74 30.90 -11.28
CA GLY A 397 -15.75 29.87 -11.28
C GLY A 397 -15.21 28.44 -11.30
N ALA A 398 -16.12 27.47 -11.24
CA ALA A 398 -15.80 26.05 -11.11
C ALA A 398 -14.97 25.47 -12.28
N GLY A 399 -15.25 25.93 -13.53
CA GLY A 399 -14.53 25.42 -14.72
C GLY A 399 -13.02 25.70 -14.65
N THR A 400 -12.64 26.93 -14.31
CA THR A 400 -11.23 27.33 -14.15
C THR A 400 -10.58 26.64 -12.96
N THR A 401 -11.29 26.44 -11.87
CA THR A 401 -10.84 25.69 -10.70
C THR A 401 -10.50 24.25 -11.06
N ILE A 402 -11.37 23.57 -11.81
CA ILE A 402 -11.14 22.19 -12.28
C ILE A 402 -9.90 22.13 -13.18
N ILE A 403 -9.79 23.03 -14.16
CA ILE A 403 -8.63 23.09 -15.06
C ILE A 403 -7.34 23.34 -14.26
N GLY A 404 -7.37 24.26 -13.29
CA GLY A 404 -6.23 24.59 -12.44
C GLY A 404 -5.67 23.39 -11.70
N GLY A 405 -6.52 22.61 -11.06
CA GLY A 405 -6.06 21.40 -10.35
C GLY A 405 -5.56 20.29 -11.27
N LEU A 406 -6.17 20.08 -12.45
CA LEU A 406 -5.63 19.16 -13.46
C LEU A 406 -4.23 19.58 -13.91
N VAL A 407 -4.01 20.86 -14.15
CA VAL A 407 -2.68 21.40 -14.52
C VAL A 407 -1.67 21.17 -13.40
N VAL A 408 -2.03 21.47 -12.16
CA VAL A 408 -1.15 21.22 -11.00
C VAL A 408 -0.82 19.74 -10.88
N GLY A 409 -1.82 18.86 -10.99
CA GLY A 409 -1.62 17.42 -10.97
C GLY A 409 -0.66 16.94 -12.06
N MET A 410 -0.84 17.39 -13.31
CA MET A 410 0.05 17.05 -14.44
C MET A 410 1.48 17.53 -14.19
N TYR A 411 1.66 18.77 -13.78
CA TYR A 411 2.99 19.29 -13.46
C TYR A 411 3.65 18.55 -12.29
N SER A 412 2.89 18.17 -11.27
CA SER A 412 3.45 17.52 -10.08
C SER A 412 4.14 16.18 -10.36
N THR A 413 3.88 15.56 -11.50
CA THR A 413 4.42 14.22 -11.84
C THR A 413 5.93 14.19 -12.03
N TRP A 414 6.56 15.32 -12.42
CA TRP A 414 7.97 15.34 -12.77
C TRP A 414 8.89 15.02 -11.58
N ILE A 415 8.57 15.52 -10.37
CA ILE A 415 9.40 15.25 -9.17
C ILE A 415 9.41 13.74 -8.84
N PRO A 416 8.25 13.08 -8.62
CA PRO A 416 8.23 11.64 -8.35
C PRO A 416 8.88 10.82 -9.46
N VAL A 417 8.62 11.12 -10.73
CA VAL A 417 9.16 10.35 -11.86
C VAL A 417 10.68 10.47 -11.93
N ILE A 418 11.24 11.67 -11.90
CA ILE A 418 12.70 11.85 -11.94
C ILE A 418 13.36 11.22 -10.71
N THR A 419 12.72 11.35 -9.53
CA THR A 419 13.24 10.75 -8.29
C THR A 419 13.27 9.22 -8.37
N ILE A 420 12.21 8.60 -8.86
CA ILE A 420 12.19 7.12 -9.01
C ILE A 420 13.17 6.66 -10.08
N VAL A 421 13.25 7.33 -11.23
CA VAL A 421 14.24 7.00 -12.27
C VAL A 421 15.67 7.12 -11.72
N GLY A 422 15.99 8.23 -11.08
CA GLY A 422 17.29 8.42 -10.43
C GLY A 422 17.54 7.39 -9.33
N GLY A 423 16.52 7.09 -8.53
CA GLY A 423 16.57 6.10 -7.45
C GLY A 423 16.84 4.69 -7.96
N ILE A 424 16.14 4.26 -9.01
CA ILE A 424 16.37 2.95 -9.64
C ILE A 424 17.80 2.85 -10.17
N ILE A 425 18.26 3.86 -10.94
CA ILE A 425 19.60 3.86 -11.54
C ILE A 425 20.69 3.88 -10.46
N ALA A 426 20.53 4.71 -9.42
CA ALA A 426 21.48 4.81 -8.33
C ALA A 426 21.53 3.52 -7.49
N ALA A 427 20.38 2.98 -7.07
CA ALA A 427 20.33 1.73 -6.30
C ALA A 427 20.90 0.54 -7.08
N TYR A 428 20.59 0.45 -8.37
CA TYR A 428 21.14 -0.53 -9.29
C TYR A 428 22.66 -0.41 -9.41
N GLY A 429 23.16 0.82 -9.61
CA GLY A 429 24.59 1.09 -9.75
C GLY A 429 25.38 0.83 -8.47
N PHE A 430 24.90 1.32 -7.31
CA PHE A 430 25.56 1.09 -6.01
C PHE A 430 25.70 -0.39 -5.70
N ALA A 431 24.69 -1.20 -5.98
CA ALA A 431 24.73 -2.63 -5.75
C ALA A 431 25.67 -3.39 -6.72
N GLY A 432 26.22 -2.73 -7.74
CA GLY A 432 27.08 -3.35 -8.75
C GLY A 432 26.32 -3.89 -9.96
N GLY A 433 25.11 -3.38 -10.22
CA GLY A 433 24.22 -3.84 -11.29
C GLY A 433 24.79 -3.68 -12.68
N PHE A 434 25.63 -2.68 -12.93
CA PHE A 434 26.30 -2.50 -14.24
C PHE A 434 27.30 -3.62 -14.55
N SER A 435 27.79 -4.31 -13.51
CA SER A 435 28.65 -5.49 -13.68
C SER A 435 27.87 -6.80 -13.61
N ASN A 436 26.81 -6.86 -12.83
CA ASN A 436 25.97 -8.03 -12.65
C ASN A 436 24.51 -7.64 -12.39
N PHE A 437 23.62 -8.00 -13.32
CA PHE A 437 22.20 -7.62 -13.26
C PHE A 437 21.50 -8.08 -11.97
N ALA A 438 21.80 -9.29 -11.46
CA ALA A 438 21.15 -9.83 -10.26
C ALA A 438 21.48 -9.00 -9.01
N LEU A 439 22.74 -8.52 -8.90
CA LEU A 439 23.11 -7.59 -7.83
C LEU A 439 22.36 -6.27 -7.95
N GLY A 440 22.22 -5.73 -9.17
CA GLY A 440 21.49 -4.49 -9.40
C GLY A 440 20.01 -4.60 -9.05
N ALA A 441 19.35 -5.68 -9.47
CA ALA A 441 17.95 -5.95 -9.14
C ALA A 441 17.75 -6.10 -7.61
N TYR A 442 18.67 -6.79 -6.95
CA TYR A 442 18.71 -6.90 -5.50
C TYR A 442 18.87 -5.54 -4.81
N GLY A 443 19.72 -4.64 -5.37
CA GLY A 443 19.88 -3.27 -4.91
C GLY A 443 18.58 -2.45 -5.02
N ILE A 444 17.81 -2.58 -6.11
CA ILE A 444 16.50 -1.94 -6.26
C ILE A 444 15.54 -2.46 -5.18
N GLY A 445 15.54 -3.76 -4.92
CA GLY A 445 14.79 -4.35 -3.82
C GLY A 445 15.16 -3.73 -2.47
N PHE A 446 16.45 -3.52 -2.20
CA PHE A 446 16.90 -2.85 -0.98
C PHE A 446 16.54 -1.38 -0.91
N ALA A 447 16.43 -0.67 -2.02
CA ALA A 447 15.88 0.69 -2.03
C ALA A 447 14.42 0.69 -1.58
N ALA A 448 13.60 -0.28 -2.05
CA ALA A 448 12.23 -0.45 -1.60
C ALA A 448 12.15 -0.79 -0.10
N VAL A 449 12.94 -1.76 0.37
CA VAL A 449 13.02 -2.15 1.80
C VAL A 449 13.52 -0.97 2.65
N GLY A 450 14.53 -0.23 2.18
CA GLY A 450 15.07 0.95 2.85
C GLY A 450 14.02 2.03 3.02
N MET A 451 13.29 2.37 1.97
CA MET A 451 12.18 3.32 2.01
C MET A 451 11.13 2.90 3.03
N LEU A 452 10.70 1.63 2.99
CA LEU A 452 9.67 1.09 3.88
C LEU A 452 10.18 0.73 5.29
N SER A 453 11.47 0.86 5.56
CA SER A 453 12.03 0.58 6.90
C SER A 453 11.51 1.53 7.99
N THR A 454 11.09 2.74 7.63
CA THR A 454 10.43 3.70 8.52
C THR A 454 8.92 3.54 8.63
N LEU A 455 8.33 2.53 7.97
CA LEU A 455 6.87 2.40 7.83
C LEU A 455 6.13 2.44 9.17
N GLY A 456 6.68 1.87 10.23
CA GLY A 456 6.03 1.86 11.55
C GLY A 456 5.69 3.25 12.08
N ILE A 457 6.56 4.23 11.88
CA ILE A 457 6.31 5.63 12.27
C ILE A 457 5.63 6.43 11.16
N THR A 458 5.93 6.17 9.89
CA THR A 458 5.29 6.87 8.77
C THR A 458 3.79 6.59 8.74
N LEU A 459 3.38 5.34 8.89
CA LEU A 459 1.96 5.00 8.97
C LEU A 459 1.30 5.52 10.26
N ALA A 460 2.07 5.75 11.32
CA ALA A 460 1.55 6.42 12.52
C ALA A 460 1.16 7.88 12.23
N THR A 461 1.94 8.58 11.39
CA THR A 461 1.61 9.94 10.96
C THR A 461 0.43 9.99 9.99
N ASP A 462 0.30 8.98 9.14
CA ASP A 462 -0.82 8.89 8.19
C ASP A 462 -2.14 8.59 8.89
N ALA A 463 -2.18 7.59 9.78
CA ALA A 463 -3.37 7.23 10.53
C ALA A 463 -3.76 8.28 11.59
N PHE A 464 -2.86 9.21 11.93
CA PHE A 464 -3.15 10.35 12.80
C PHE A 464 -4.17 11.30 12.17
N GLY A 465 -4.10 11.55 10.83
CA GLY A 465 -4.98 12.46 10.11
C GLY A 465 -6.47 12.13 10.31
N PRO A 466 -6.95 10.96 9.89
CA PRO A 466 -8.36 10.56 10.07
C PRO A 466 -8.84 10.54 11.53
N ILE A 467 -7.96 10.26 12.49
CA ILE A 467 -8.30 10.34 13.91
C ILE A 467 -8.52 11.79 14.36
N ALA A 468 -7.70 12.72 13.84
CA ALA A 468 -7.79 14.15 14.16
C ALA A 468 -9.01 14.79 13.51
N ASP A 469 -9.29 14.44 12.25
CA ASP A 469 -10.47 14.86 11.50
C ASP A 469 -11.76 14.43 12.19
N ASN A 470 -11.92 13.15 12.45
CA ASN A 470 -13.05 12.61 13.24
C ASN A 470 -13.15 13.22 14.67
N ALA A 471 -12.05 13.69 15.24
CA ALA A 471 -12.11 14.42 16.51
C ALA A 471 -12.69 15.81 16.32
N GLY A 472 -12.43 16.48 15.19
CA GLY A 472 -13.07 17.72 14.79
C GLY A 472 -14.57 17.55 14.59
N GLY A 473 -14.98 16.53 13.82
CA GLY A 473 -16.40 16.20 13.62
C GLY A 473 -17.13 15.88 14.95
N ASN A 474 -16.47 15.14 15.85
CA ASN A 474 -17.03 14.88 17.18
C ASN A 474 -17.19 16.15 18.02
N ALA A 475 -16.25 17.12 17.92
CA ALA A 475 -16.32 18.39 18.62
C ALA A 475 -17.49 19.26 18.11
N GLU A 476 -17.68 19.35 16.80
CA GLU A 476 -18.77 20.09 16.17
C GLU A 476 -20.13 19.48 16.47
N MET A 477 -20.30 18.18 16.21
CA MET A 477 -21.56 17.47 16.46
C MET A 477 -21.96 17.46 17.94
N ALA A 478 -20.99 17.56 18.87
CA ALA A 478 -21.23 17.62 20.31
C ALA A 478 -21.43 19.07 20.81
N GLU A 479 -21.39 20.07 19.90
CA GLU A 479 -21.56 21.49 20.21
C GLU A 479 -20.62 21.97 21.32
N LEU A 480 -19.34 21.57 21.25
CA LEU A 480 -18.33 21.98 22.23
C LEU A 480 -17.92 23.45 22.05
N PRO A 481 -17.31 24.06 23.09
CA PRO A 481 -16.80 25.45 22.98
C PRO A 481 -15.87 25.65 21.77
N PRO A 482 -15.91 26.83 21.10
CA PRO A 482 -15.13 27.09 19.88
C PRO A 482 -13.63 26.83 20.03
N GLU A 483 -13.05 27.04 21.21
CA GLU A 483 -11.63 26.80 21.46
C GLU A 483 -11.25 25.31 21.32
N VAL A 484 -12.20 24.39 21.53
CA VAL A 484 -11.97 22.96 21.33
C VAL A 484 -11.92 22.66 19.85
N ARG A 485 -12.86 23.23 19.06
CA ARG A 485 -12.86 23.10 17.61
C ARG A 485 -11.58 23.68 17.00
N GLU A 486 -11.15 24.87 17.41
CA GLU A 486 -9.88 25.47 16.94
C GLU A 486 -8.67 24.54 17.18
N ARG A 487 -8.63 23.83 18.33
CA ARG A 487 -7.55 22.90 18.61
C ARG A 487 -7.65 21.62 17.80
N THR A 488 -8.84 21.09 17.58
CA THR A 488 -9.02 19.90 16.71
C THR A 488 -8.75 20.22 15.25
N ASP A 489 -9.15 21.41 14.76
CA ASP A 489 -8.82 21.89 13.42
C ASP A 489 -7.30 22.06 13.23
N ALA A 490 -6.58 22.51 14.25
CA ALA A 490 -5.12 22.58 14.20
C ALA A 490 -4.46 21.19 14.12
N LEU A 491 -5.05 20.17 14.75
CA LEU A 491 -4.62 18.78 14.64
C LEU A 491 -4.96 18.21 13.25
N ASP A 492 -6.16 18.50 12.72
CA ASP A 492 -6.59 18.06 11.39
C ASP A 492 -5.71 18.66 10.28
N MET A 493 -5.41 19.95 10.33
CA MET A 493 -4.48 20.60 9.39
C MET A 493 -3.09 19.94 9.38
N LEU A 494 -2.60 19.54 10.57
CA LEU A 494 -1.36 18.79 10.66
C LEU A 494 -1.51 17.40 10.03
N GLY A 495 -2.65 16.72 10.26
CA GLY A 495 -3.01 15.43 9.68
C GLY A 495 -3.04 15.48 8.15
N ASN A 496 -3.69 16.49 7.57
CA ASN A 496 -3.78 16.67 6.12
C ASN A 496 -2.40 16.87 5.46
N THR A 497 -1.51 17.65 6.11
CA THR A 497 -0.14 17.85 5.62
C THR A 497 0.64 16.53 5.64
N THR A 498 0.55 15.78 6.72
CA THR A 498 1.27 14.50 6.85
C THR A 498 0.68 13.41 5.95
N ALA A 499 -0.64 13.35 5.80
CA ALA A 499 -1.32 12.39 4.91
C ALA A 499 -0.95 12.60 3.43
N ALA A 500 -0.83 13.85 2.96
CA ALA A 500 -0.38 14.14 1.60
C ALA A 500 1.05 13.60 1.36
N THR A 501 1.95 13.87 2.30
CA THR A 501 3.34 13.34 2.27
C THR A 501 3.38 11.82 2.30
N GLY A 502 2.55 11.19 3.15
CA GLY A 502 2.42 9.74 3.27
C GLY A 502 1.89 9.07 2.01
N LYS A 503 0.92 9.67 1.33
CA LYS A 503 0.43 9.18 0.03
C LYS A 503 1.54 9.24 -1.03
N GLY A 504 2.35 10.31 -1.08
CA GLY A 504 3.53 10.39 -1.95
C GLY A 504 4.55 9.28 -1.66
N PHE A 505 4.83 9.02 -0.39
CA PHE A 505 5.67 7.93 0.07
C PHE A 505 5.13 6.55 -0.36
N ALA A 506 3.82 6.32 -0.20
CA ALA A 506 3.17 5.07 -0.61
C ALA A 506 3.30 4.83 -2.12
N ILE A 507 3.10 5.88 -2.95
CA ILE A 507 3.25 5.82 -4.41
C ILE A 507 4.71 5.47 -4.80
N GLY A 508 5.69 6.14 -4.21
CA GLY A 508 7.11 5.90 -4.48
C GLY A 508 7.56 4.50 -4.07
N SER A 509 7.15 4.05 -2.88
CA SER A 509 7.47 2.69 -2.40
C SER A 509 6.83 1.61 -3.26
N ALA A 510 5.62 1.84 -3.77
CA ALA A 510 4.94 0.92 -4.68
C ALA A 510 5.70 0.76 -6.00
N ALA A 511 6.26 1.84 -6.56
CA ALA A 511 7.04 1.79 -7.79
C ALA A 511 8.34 0.97 -7.63
N LEU A 512 9.11 1.22 -6.56
CA LEU A 512 10.33 0.45 -6.27
C LEU A 512 10.00 -1.03 -5.98
N THR A 513 8.94 -1.30 -5.23
CA THR A 513 8.49 -2.66 -4.93
C THR A 513 8.06 -3.39 -6.21
N ALA A 514 7.31 -2.73 -7.10
CA ALA A 514 6.86 -3.34 -8.35
C ALA A 514 8.04 -3.66 -9.28
N MET A 515 9.09 -2.82 -9.33
CA MET A 515 10.31 -3.13 -10.07
C MET A 515 11.04 -4.35 -9.51
N ALA A 516 11.15 -4.47 -8.19
CA ALA A 516 11.73 -5.65 -7.55
C ALA A 516 10.90 -6.91 -7.80
N LEU A 517 9.58 -6.81 -7.76
CA LEU A 517 8.66 -7.90 -8.07
C LEU A 517 8.71 -8.32 -9.53
N LEU A 518 8.88 -7.38 -10.47
CA LEU A 518 9.05 -7.68 -11.89
C LEU A 518 10.32 -8.50 -12.13
N ALA A 519 11.44 -8.13 -11.48
CA ALA A 519 12.66 -8.93 -11.55
C ALA A 519 12.46 -10.31 -10.90
N ALA A 520 11.75 -10.39 -9.78
CA ALA A 520 11.42 -11.65 -9.11
C ALA A 520 10.44 -12.52 -9.93
N TYR A 521 9.61 -11.93 -10.79
CA TYR A 521 8.79 -12.68 -11.75
C TYR A 521 9.64 -13.51 -12.71
N ILE A 522 10.71 -12.93 -13.25
CA ILE A 522 11.63 -13.67 -14.13
C ILE A 522 12.29 -14.84 -13.40
N GLU A 523 12.64 -14.66 -12.11
CA GLU A 523 13.15 -15.76 -11.29
C GLU A 523 12.11 -16.86 -11.07
N SER A 524 10.83 -16.50 -10.95
CA SER A 524 9.75 -17.49 -10.87
C SER A 524 9.61 -18.27 -12.19
N ILE A 525 9.75 -17.62 -13.33
CA ILE A 525 9.77 -18.28 -14.65
C ILE A 525 10.94 -19.28 -14.71
N ARG A 526 12.16 -18.92 -14.27
CA ARG A 526 13.31 -19.82 -14.20
C ARG A 526 13.00 -21.11 -13.45
N LEU A 527 12.40 -20.99 -12.29
CA LEU A 527 12.04 -22.16 -11.47
C LEU A 527 10.98 -23.03 -12.15
N TRP A 528 9.98 -22.42 -12.79
CA TRP A 528 8.92 -23.16 -13.47
C TRP A 528 9.39 -23.82 -14.75
N ILE A 529 10.36 -23.25 -15.48
CA ILE A 529 11.04 -23.95 -16.58
C ILE A 529 11.70 -25.23 -16.06
N GLY A 530 12.37 -25.15 -14.92
CA GLY A 530 12.96 -26.30 -14.27
C GLY A 530 11.94 -27.36 -13.81
N ASN A 531 10.85 -26.93 -13.21
CA ASN A 531 9.81 -27.83 -12.69
C ASN A 531 9.02 -28.52 -13.83
N LEU A 532 8.89 -27.89 -14.97
CA LEU A 532 8.17 -28.39 -16.15
C LEU A 532 9.10 -29.02 -17.19
N ALA A 533 10.41 -29.13 -16.90
CA ALA A 533 11.33 -29.87 -17.76
C ALA A 533 10.88 -31.34 -17.91
N ASP A 534 11.13 -31.90 -19.08
CA ASP A 534 10.78 -33.27 -19.39
C ASP A 534 11.58 -34.30 -18.56
N THR A 535 11.35 -35.60 -18.80
CA THR A 535 12.04 -36.70 -18.11
C THR A 535 13.57 -36.72 -18.36
N SER A 536 14.06 -36.02 -19.39
CA SER A 536 15.48 -35.84 -19.66
C SER A 536 16.06 -34.60 -18.96
N GLY A 537 15.24 -33.83 -18.22
CA GLY A 537 15.66 -32.61 -17.52
C GLY A 537 15.87 -31.43 -18.47
N LEU A 538 15.29 -31.46 -19.68
CA LEU A 538 15.43 -30.44 -20.71
C LEU A 538 14.14 -29.64 -20.92
N ARG A 539 14.28 -28.35 -21.19
CA ARG A 539 13.19 -27.49 -21.66
C ARG A 539 13.68 -26.51 -22.71
N GLN A 540 13.15 -26.59 -23.89
CA GLN A 540 13.44 -25.61 -24.97
C GLN A 540 12.49 -24.41 -24.86
N VAL A 541 13.06 -23.21 -24.93
CA VAL A 541 12.34 -21.94 -25.04
C VAL A 541 13.04 -21.09 -26.10
N GLY A 542 12.36 -20.83 -27.20
CA GLY A 542 13.00 -20.20 -28.37
C GLY A 542 14.20 -20.99 -28.90
N GLU A 543 15.33 -20.35 -29.03
CA GLU A 543 16.59 -20.96 -29.48
C GLU A 543 17.45 -21.50 -28.32
N ILE A 544 17.01 -21.35 -27.06
CA ILE A 544 17.73 -21.78 -25.87
C ILE A 544 17.12 -23.06 -25.30
N ILE A 545 17.99 -24.06 -25.06
CA ILE A 545 17.64 -25.29 -24.35
C ILE A 545 18.18 -25.19 -22.94
N PHE A 546 17.27 -25.06 -21.98
CA PHE A 546 17.59 -25.09 -20.56
C PHE A 546 17.72 -26.54 -20.08
N TYR A 547 18.78 -26.84 -19.30
CA TYR A 547 19.01 -28.18 -18.76
C TYR A 547 19.33 -28.17 -17.25
N LYS A 548 19.00 -29.27 -16.55
CA LYS A 548 19.27 -29.44 -15.12
C LYS A 548 20.61 -30.11 -14.84
N GLU A 549 20.91 -31.20 -15.50
CA GLU A 549 22.04 -32.08 -15.17
C GLU A 549 23.14 -32.14 -16.24
N ALA A 550 22.81 -32.53 -17.45
CA ALA A 550 23.80 -32.69 -18.51
C ALA A 550 23.46 -31.85 -19.72
N ALA A 551 24.49 -31.20 -20.28
CA ALA A 551 24.32 -30.38 -21.46
C ALA A 551 23.89 -31.27 -22.65
N PRO A 552 22.78 -30.99 -23.35
CA PRO A 552 22.36 -31.70 -24.54
C PRO A 552 23.24 -31.36 -25.74
N ALA A 553 23.21 -32.21 -26.76
CA ALA A 553 23.67 -31.84 -28.06
C ALA A 553 22.74 -30.74 -28.64
N VAL A 554 23.30 -29.68 -29.19
CA VAL A 554 22.57 -28.56 -29.76
C VAL A 554 22.70 -28.54 -31.30
N GLU A 555 21.62 -28.16 -31.96
CA GLU A 555 21.63 -27.93 -33.42
C GLU A 555 22.20 -26.56 -33.77
N ALA A 556 22.52 -26.35 -35.03
CA ALA A 556 23.03 -25.06 -35.50
C ALA A 556 22.01 -23.94 -35.22
N GLY A 557 22.44 -22.92 -34.50
CA GLY A 557 21.57 -21.82 -34.04
C GLY A 557 20.97 -21.96 -32.66
N GLN A 558 21.10 -23.13 -32.02
CA GLN A 558 20.66 -23.35 -30.64
C GLN A 558 21.80 -23.20 -29.64
N ARG A 559 21.45 -22.82 -28.39
CA ARG A 559 22.38 -22.70 -27.26
C ARG A 559 21.84 -23.48 -26.07
N ALA A 560 22.68 -24.30 -25.43
CA ALA A 560 22.34 -24.95 -24.17
C ALA A 560 22.82 -24.11 -22.99
N VAL A 561 21.95 -23.94 -22.00
CA VAL A 561 22.24 -23.17 -20.78
C VAL A 561 21.80 -23.97 -19.55
N SER A 562 22.70 -24.14 -18.59
CA SER A 562 22.36 -24.74 -17.31
C SER A 562 21.41 -23.86 -16.52
N LEU A 563 20.31 -24.41 -16.00
CA LEU A 563 19.38 -23.65 -15.15
C LEU A 563 20.03 -23.10 -13.87
N ALA A 564 21.08 -23.76 -13.37
CA ALA A 564 21.83 -23.31 -12.21
C ALA A 564 22.66 -22.05 -12.51
N GLU A 565 23.13 -21.89 -13.75
CA GLU A 565 23.97 -20.78 -14.22
C GLU A 565 23.19 -19.75 -15.04
N ALA A 566 21.94 -20.05 -15.43
CA ALA A 566 21.10 -19.19 -16.24
C ALA A 566 20.93 -17.81 -15.61
N THR A 567 21.21 -16.80 -16.38
CA THR A 567 21.08 -15.39 -16.00
C THR A 567 19.78 -14.81 -16.53
N ILE A 568 19.34 -13.68 -15.98
CA ILE A 568 18.16 -12.96 -16.54
C ILE A 568 18.35 -12.62 -18.02
N LYS A 569 19.60 -12.39 -18.47
CA LYS A 569 19.90 -12.16 -19.88
C LYS A 569 19.48 -13.35 -20.76
N ASP A 570 19.70 -14.57 -20.30
CA ASP A 570 19.32 -15.78 -21.02
C ASP A 570 17.79 -15.89 -21.18
N PHE A 571 17.03 -15.49 -20.16
CA PHE A 571 15.55 -15.43 -20.26
C PHE A 571 15.05 -14.30 -21.12
N ILE A 572 15.72 -13.12 -21.11
CA ILE A 572 15.42 -12.01 -22.03
C ILE A 572 15.57 -12.48 -23.48
N GLU A 573 16.63 -13.22 -23.76
CA GLU A 573 16.92 -13.78 -25.11
C GLU A 573 15.89 -14.89 -25.44
N ALA A 574 15.69 -15.87 -24.56
CA ALA A 574 14.79 -17.00 -24.78
C ALA A 574 13.35 -16.60 -25.09
N TYR A 575 12.81 -15.63 -24.35
CA TYR A 575 11.45 -15.11 -24.53
C TYR A 575 11.38 -13.88 -25.43
N ASN A 576 12.49 -13.48 -26.05
CA ASN A 576 12.58 -12.29 -26.94
C ASN A 576 11.99 -11.03 -26.26
N LEU A 577 12.41 -10.77 -25.00
CA LEU A 577 11.91 -9.64 -24.20
C LEU A 577 12.52 -8.31 -24.64
N ASN A 578 12.22 -7.88 -25.85
CA ASN A 578 12.65 -6.60 -26.39
C ASN A 578 11.48 -5.80 -26.96
N LEU A 579 11.64 -4.49 -27.07
CA LEU A 579 10.56 -3.57 -27.49
C LEU A 579 10.10 -3.76 -28.94
N PHE A 580 10.87 -4.46 -29.79
CA PHE A 580 10.47 -4.78 -31.17
C PHE A 580 9.59 -6.03 -31.22
N ASN A 581 9.48 -6.79 -30.13
CA ASN A 581 8.57 -7.92 -30.07
C ASN A 581 7.11 -7.39 -29.96
N PRO A 582 6.25 -7.67 -30.96
CA PRO A 582 4.88 -7.16 -30.97
C PRO A 582 4.03 -7.70 -29.82
N ILE A 583 4.36 -8.88 -29.28
CA ILE A 583 3.66 -9.49 -28.15
C ILE A 583 3.96 -8.70 -26.87
N LEU A 584 5.24 -8.37 -26.63
CA LEU A 584 5.64 -7.52 -25.51
C LEU A 584 5.03 -6.12 -25.63
N LEU A 585 5.10 -5.53 -26.82
CA LEU A 585 4.53 -4.21 -27.07
C LEU A 585 3.00 -4.21 -26.90
N GLY A 586 2.31 -5.26 -27.36
CA GLY A 586 0.88 -5.46 -27.12
C GLY A 586 0.55 -5.55 -25.62
N GLY A 587 1.35 -6.31 -24.87
CA GLY A 587 1.25 -6.37 -23.40
C GLY A 587 1.40 -5.00 -22.76
N LEU A 588 2.38 -4.19 -23.20
CA LEU A 588 2.62 -2.84 -22.68
C LEU A 588 1.41 -1.92 -22.88
N PHE A 589 0.79 -1.94 -24.07
CA PHE A 589 -0.45 -1.20 -24.31
C PHE A 589 -1.61 -1.68 -23.43
N LEU A 590 -1.75 -3.00 -23.23
CA LEU A 590 -2.75 -3.55 -22.32
C LEU A 590 -2.53 -3.07 -20.89
N GLY A 591 -1.28 -3.05 -20.40
CA GLY A 591 -0.95 -2.55 -19.07
C GLY A 591 -1.27 -1.06 -18.89
N ALA A 592 -0.90 -0.24 -19.87
CA ALA A 592 -1.24 1.18 -19.88
C ALA A 592 -2.76 1.40 -19.92
N MET A 593 -3.48 0.67 -20.77
CA MET A 593 -4.95 0.73 -20.83
C MET A 593 -5.59 0.34 -19.49
N MET A 594 -5.07 -0.71 -18.84
CA MET A 594 -5.62 -1.20 -17.56
C MET A 594 -5.66 -0.12 -16.48
N THR A 595 -4.65 0.73 -16.38
CA THR A 595 -4.61 1.79 -15.37
C THR A 595 -5.71 2.83 -15.60
N PHE A 596 -5.95 3.25 -16.84
CA PHE A 596 -7.04 4.17 -17.18
C PHE A 596 -8.41 3.53 -17.02
N LEU A 597 -8.58 2.29 -17.48
CA LEU A 597 -9.84 1.56 -17.35
C LEU A 597 -10.23 1.40 -15.87
N PHE A 598 -9.28 1.00 -15.04
CA PHE A 598 -9.45 0.85 -13.61
C PHE A 598 -9.86 2.19 -12.95
N CYS A 599 -9.16 3.29 -13.26
CA CYS A 599 -9.52 4.63 -12.75
C CYS A 599 -10.91 5.06 -13.20
N GLY A 600 -11.25 4.87 -14.48
CA GLY A 600 -12.57 5.20 -15.01
C GLY A 600 -13.69 4.43 -14.30
N MET A 601 -13.45 3.15 -13.98
CA MET A 601 -14.42 2.33 -13.26
C MET A 601 -14.56 2.76 -11.80
N THR A 602 -13.46 3.03 -11.09
CA THR A 602 -13.49 3.45 -9.68
C THR A 602 -14.11 4.84 -9.53
N MET A 603 -13.77 5.80 -10.40
CA MET A 603 -14.42 7.12 -10.42
C MET A 603 -15.92 7.04 -10.71
N LYS A 604 -16.32 6.23 -11.70
CA LYS A 604 -17.75 5.98 -11.98
C LYS A 604 -18.48 5.36 -10.80
N ALA A 605 -17.81 4.45 -10.08
CA ALA A 605 -18.34 3.81 -8.89
C ALA A 605 -18.59 4.83 -7.76
N VAL A 606 -17.64 5.73 -7.52
CA VAL A 606 -17.80 6.82 -6.55
C VAL A 606 -18.96 7.72 -6.96
N GLY A 607 -19.01 8.20 -8.21
CA GLY A 607 -20.09 9.08 -8.68
C GLY A 607 -21.48 8.46 -8.57
N LYS A 608 -21.59 7.14 -8.78
CA LYS A 608 -22.86 6.42 -8.66
C LYS A 608 -23.29 6.28 -7.19
N ALA A 609 -22.36 5.95 -6.30
CA ALA A 609 -22.63 5.83 -4.86
C ALA A 609 -22.95 7.22 -4.24
N ALA A 610 -22.18 8.25 -4.62
CA ALA A 610 -22.43 9.64 -4.22
C ALA A 610 -23.79 10.16 -4.67
N GLY A 611 -24.22 9.86 -5.90
CA GLY A 611 -25.55 10.23 -6.37
C GLY A 611 -26.69 9.62 -5.54
N ALA A 612 -26.53 8.38 -5.06
CA ALA A 612 -27.49 7.76 -4.16
C ALA A 612 -27.52 8.46 -2.78
N MET A 613 -26.35 8.85 -2.25
CA MET A 613 -26.23 9.58 -1.00
C MET A 613 -26.85 10.99 -1.09
N VAL A 614 -26.52 11.75 -2.14
CA VAL A 614 -27.11 13.07 -2.41
C VAL A 614 -28.64 13.01 -2.41
N ASN A 615 -29.22 12.01 -3.09
CA ASN A 615 -30.68 11.84 -3.12
C ASN A 615 -31.26 11.52 -1.74
N GLU A 616 -30.56 10.74 -0.93
CA GLU A 616 -31.00 10.41 0.43
C GLU A 616 -30.93 11.63 1.36
N VAL A 617 -29.85 12.41 1.31
CA VAL A 617 -29.71 13.62 2.14
C VAL A 617 -30.82 14.64 1.77
N ARG A 618 -31.05 14.87 0.47
CA ARG A 618 -32.16 15.72 -0.01
C ARG A 618 -33.53 15.21 0.44
N ARG A 619 -33.75 13.88 0.42
CA ARG A 619 -34.99 13.27 0.89
C ARG A 619 -35.18 13.55 2.37
N GLN A 620 -34.17 13.36 3.20
CA GLN A 620 -34.27 13.58 4.64
C GLN A 620 -34.52 15.04 4.98
N PHE A 621 -33.83 15.98 4.33
CA PHE A 621 -34.09 17.42 4.54
C PHE A 621 -35.52 17.83 4.17
N LYS A 622 -36.14 17.18 3.17
CA LYS A 622 -37.49 17.45 2.75
C LYS A 622 -38.56 16.76 3.59
N GLU A 623 -38.30 15.52 4.02
CA GLU A 623 -39.33 14.63 4.61
C GLU A 623 -39.30 14.56 6.12
N ILE A 624 -38.16 14.83 6.78
CA ILE A 624 -38.04 14.79 8.24
C ILE A 624 -38.36 16.18 8.81
N PRO A 625 -39.49 16.33 9.52
CA PRO A 625 -39.87 17.63 10.09
C PRO A 625 -38.86 18.11 11.12
N GLY A 626 -38.49 19.39 11.07
CA GLY A 626 -37.62 20.01 12.08
C GLY A 626 -36.13 19.66 11.94
N ILE A 627 -35.70 18.97 10.87
CA ILE A 627 -34.28 18.63 10.69
C ILE A 627 -33.44 19.88 10.47
N MET A 628 -33.90 20.84 9.68
CA MET A 628 -33.18 22.09 9.42
C MET A 628 -33.15 23.04 10.62
N GLU A 629 -34.18 22.98 11.45
CA GLU A 629 -34.29 23.72 12.72
C GLU A 629 -33.55 23.05 13.88
N GLY A 630 -32.93 21.86 13.67
CA GLY A 630 -32.20 21.11 14.69
C GLY A 630 -33.09 20.41 15.73
N THR A 631 -34.40 20.36 15.50
CA THR A 631 -35.34 19.68 16.38
C THR A 631 -35.67 18.24 15.95
N GLY A 632 -35.53 17.96 14.62
CA GLY A 632 -35.64 16.63 14.04
C GLY A 632 -34.31 15.85 14.09
N LYS A 633 -34.38 14.53 14.28
CA LYS A 633 -33.17 13.69 14.27
C LYS A 633 -32.96 13.11 12.85
N PRO A 634 -31.75 13.28 12.24
CA PRO A 634 -31.39 12.62 10.99
C PRO A 634 -31.33 11.09 11.13
N ASP A 635 -31.64 10.39 10.06
CA ASP A 635 -31.42 8.94 9.97
C ASP A 635 -30.00 8.65 9.43
N TYR A 636 -29.01 8.74 10.32
CA TYR A 636 -27.61 8.48 10.03
C TYR A 636 -27.38 7.02 9.55
N ALA A 637 -28.11 6.06 10.13
CA ALA A 637 -27.96 4.65 9.80
C ALA A 637 -28.28 4.34 8.35
N ARG A 638 -29.27 5.04 7.77
CA ARG A 638 -29.64 4.92 6.38
C ARG A 638 -28.56 5.38 5.44
N CYS A 639 -27.85 6.48 5.75
CA CYS A 639 -26.73 6.97 4.96
C CYS A 639 -25.54 6.00 5.01
N VAL A 640 -25.22 5.45 6.18
CA VAL A 640 -24.21 4.40 6.36
C VAL A 640 -24.53 3.15 5.52
N ASP A 641 -25.79 2.71 5.49
CA ASP A 641 -26.22 1.53 4.70
C ASP A 641 -26.09 1.78 3.20
N ILE A 642 -26.48 2.96 2.71
CA ILE A 642 -26.39 3.33 1.28
C ILE A 642 -24.93 3.34 0.82
N SER A 643 -24.01 4.00 1.55
CA SER A 643 -22.57 3.97 1.22
C SER A 643 -22.00 2.56 1.27
N THR A 644 -22.40 1.76 2.27
CA THR A 644 -21.94 0.37 2.42
C THR A 644 -22.36 -0.48 1.22
N VAL A 645 -23.64 -0.47 0.85
CA VAL A 645 -24.16 -1.28 -0.26
C VAL A 645 -23.57 -0.83 -1.60
N GLY A 646 -23.47 0.49 -1.80
CA GLY A 646 -22.86 1.08 -2.99
C GLY A 646 -21.40 0.65 -3.15
N ALA A 647 -20.59 0.82 -2.12
CA ALA A 647 -19.18 0.44 -2.14
C ALA A 647 -18.97 -1.05 -2.44
N GLN A 648 -19.73 -1.93 -1.79
CA GLN A 648 -19.57 -3.37 -1.97
C GLN A 648 -19.94 -3.85 -3.36
N ARG A 649 -20.98 -3.29 -3.95
CA ARG A 649 -21.39 -3.65 -5.30
C ARG A 649 -20.40 -3.18 -6.36
N GLU A 650 -19.93 -1.95 -6.23
CA GLU A 650 -19.12 -1.31 -7.26
C GLU A 650 -17.61 -1.68 -7.17
N MET A 651 -17.10 -2.17 -6.03
CA MET A 651 -15.69 -2.58 -5.89
C MET A 651 -15.37 -3.91 -6.58
N ILE A 652 -16.37 -4.79 -6.85
CA ILE A 652 -16.13 -6.17 -7.30
C ILE A 652 -15.43 -6.18 -8.67
N VAL A 653 -15.99 -5.47 -9.64
CA VAL A 653 -15.51 -5.56 -11.04
C VAL A 653 -14.10 -4.98 -11.21
N PRO A 654 -13.77 -3.78 -10.69
CA PRO A 654 -12.41 -3.26 -10.76
C PRO A 654 -11.39 -4.20 -10.10
N SER A 655 -11.73 -4.75 -8.93
CA SER A 655 -10.83 -5.63 -8.18
C SER A 655 -10.60 -6.97 -8.89
N LEU A 656 -11.62 -7.56 -9.49
CA LEU A 656 -11.46 -8.79 -10.26
C LEU A 656 -10.64 -8.60 -11.53
N LEU A 657 -10.76 -7.45 -12.20
CA LEU A 657 -9.94 -7.14 -13.39
C LEU A 657 -8.45 -7.21 -13.11
N ALA A 658 -8.00 -6.72 -11.95
CA ALA A 658 -6.61 -6.77 -11.51
C ALA A 658 -6.07 -8.20 -11.39
N ILE A 659 -6.94 -9.18 -11.18
CA ILE A 659 -6.58 -10.61 -11.05
C ILE A 659 -6.72 -11.31 -12.41
N VAL A 660 -7.82 -11.08 -13.12
CA VAL A 660 -8.15 -11.83 -14.33
C VAL A 660 -7.27 -11.42 -15.53
N VAL A 661 -6.97 -10.13 -15.69
CA VAL A 661 -6.22 -9.65 -16.85
C VAL A 661 -4.78 -10.19 -16.90
N PRO A 662 -3.97 -10.21 -15.82
CA PRO A 662 -2.65 -10.83 -15.87
C PRO A 662 -2.69 -12.33 -16.21
N ILE A 663 -3.69 -13.05 -15.68
CA ILE A 663 -3.87 -14.49 -15.98
C ILE A 663 -4.15 -14.70 -17.46
N LEU A 664 -5.14 -13.98 -18.02
CA LEU A 664 -5.48 -14.09 -19.44
C LEU A 664 -4.28 -13.66 -20.33
N THR A 665 -3.60 -12.60 -19.96
CA THR A 665 -2.38 -12.17 -20.70
C THR A 665 -1.32 -13.27 -20.68
N GLY A 666 -1.09 -13.92 -19.53
CA GLY A 666 -0.15 -15.04 -19.42
C GLY A 666 -0.52 -16.23 -20.28
N VAL A 667 -1.81 -16.60 -20.33
CA VAL A 667 -2.31 -17.73 -21.12
C VAL A 667 -2.23 -17.43 -22.63
N PHE A 668 -2.65 -16.24 -23.07
CA PHE A 668 -2.75 -15.91 -24.50
C PHE A 668 -1.48 -15.32 -25.10
N LEU A 669 -0.75 -14.48 -24.34
CA LEU A 669 0.42 -13.75 -24.82
C LEU A 669 1.74 -14.23 -24.19
N GLY A 670 1.69 -15.23 -23.31
CA GLY A 670 2.87 -15.81 -22.69
C GLY A 670 3.67 -14.84 -21.82
N VAL A 671 4.92 -15.22 -21.54
CA VAL A 671 5.82 -14.45 -20.66
C VAL A 671 6.11 -13.05 -21.20
N ALA A 672 6.33 -12.91 -22.50
CA ALA A 672 6.61 -11.61 -23.13
C ALA A 672 5.42 -10.64 -22.97
N GLY A 673 4.19 -11.12 -23.17
CA GLY A 673 2.97 -10.33 -22.98
C GLY A 673 2.80 -9.89 -21.54
N VAL A 674 3.05 -10.77 -20.56
CA VAL A 674 2.97 -10.43 -19.13
C VAL A 674 4.03 -9.39 -18.74
N VAL A 675 5.28 -9.55 -19.18
CA VAL A 675 6.32 -8.53 -18.91
C VAL A 675 5.90 -7.17 -19.47
N GLY A 676 5.38 -7.14 -20.72
CA GLY A 676 4.83 -5.92 -21.30
C GLY A 676 3.71 -5.33 -20.48
N LEU A 677 2.72 -6.15 -20.07
CA LEU A 677 1.60 -5.74 -19.22
C LEU A 677 2.07 -5.08 -17.91
N LEU A 678 3.01 -5.71 -17.22
CA LEU A 678 3.52 -5.22 -15.95
C LEU A 678 4.30 -3.91 -16.09
N VAL A 679 5.13 -3.80 -17.11
CA VAL A 679 5.89 -2.56 -17.41
C VAL A 679 4.92 -1.43 -17.77
N GLY A 680 3.92 -1.69 -18.64
CA GLY A 680 2.92 -0.71 -19.03
C GLY A 680 2.07 -0.23 -17.85
N ALA A 681 1.63 -1.17 -17.00
CA ALA A 681 0.88 -0.85 -15.79
C ALA A 681 1.72 -0.06 -14.78
N LEU A 682 2.99 -0.44 -14.57
CA LEU A 682 3.89 0.25 -13.65
C LEU A 682 4.14 1.70 -14.08
N THR A 683 4.58 1.93 -15.31
CA THR A 683 4.98 3.26 -15.80
C THR A 683 3.78 4.21 -15.86
N THR A 684 2.67 3.75 -16.44
CA THR A 684 1.46 4.56 -16.57
C THR A 684 0.76 4.74 -15.21
N GLY A 685 0.66 3.66 -14.43
CA GLY A 685 -0.03 3.68 -13.14
C GLY A 685 0.67 4.54 -12.10
N PHE A 686 2.01 4.48 -12.02
CA PHE A 686 2.79 5.33 -11.13
C PHE A 686 2.62 6.83 -11.45
N THR A 687 2.72 7.19 -12.74
CA THR A 687 2.58 8.57 -13.18
C THR A 687 1.16 9.08 -12.97
N LEU A 688 0.15 8.27 -13.31
CA LEU A 688 -1.25 8.61 -13.13
C LEU A 688 -1.64 8.70 -11.64
N ALA A 689 -1.17 7.79 -10.79
CA ALA A 689 -1.39 7.85 -9.34
C ALA A 689 -0.83 9.14 -8.74
N SER A 690 0.39 9.53 -9.14
CA SER A 690 1.02 10.79 -8.71
C SER A 690 0.19 12.00 -9.12
N MET A 691 -0.26 12.04 -10.39
CA MET A 691 -1.11 13.11 -10.91
C MET A 691 -2.43 13.22 -10.12
N LEU A 692 -3.14 12.09 -9.97
CA LEU A 692 -4.46 12.06 -9.33
C LEU A 692 -4.38 12.47 -7.85
N ASN A 693 -3.41 11.92 -7.13
CA ASN A 693 -3.23 12.23 -5.71
C ASN A 693 -2.91 13.72 -5.49
N ASN A 694 -2.00 14.27 -6.27
CA ASN A 694 -1.56 15.65 -6.09
C ASN A 694 -2.60 16.65 -6.61
N ALA A 695 -3.33 16.36 -7.69
CA ALA A 695 -4.46 17.17 -8.13
C ALA A 695 -5.54 17.25 -7.04
N GLY A 696 -5.96 16.08 -6.52
CA GLY A 696 -6.99 16.03 -5.48
C GLY A 696 -6.58 16.76 -4.20
N GLY A 697 -5.34 16.56 -3.72
CA GLY A 697 -4.82 17.26 -2.55
C GLY A 697 -4.70 18.77 -2.74
N ALA A 698 -4.37 19.22 -3.97
CA ALA A 698 -4.26 20.64 -4.27
C ALA A 698 -5.65 21.33 -4.29
N TRP A 699 -6.69 20.67 -4.83
CA TRP A 699 -8.06 21.22 -4.78
C TRP A 699 -8.58 21.34 -3.35
N ASP A 700 -8.42 20.30 -2.53
CA ASP A 700 -8.85 20.31 -1.13
C ASP A 700 -8.17 21.45 -0.34
N ASN A 701 -6.85 21.56 -0.44
CA ASN A 701 -6.12 22.63 0.24
C ASN A 701 -6.39 24.02 -0.35
N ALA A 702 -6.76 24.14 -1.63
CA ALA A 702 -7.23 25.41 -2.19
C ALA A 702 -8.59 25.83 -1.59
N LYS A 703 -9.51 24.88 -1.36
CA LYS A 703 -10.77 25.10 -0.63
C LYS A 703 -10.47 25.59 0.79
N LYS A 704 -9.62 24.89 1.54
CA LYS A 704 -9.23 25.25 2.90
C LYS A 704 -8.53 26.63 2.97
N PHE A 705 -7.74 26.97 1.95
CA PHE A 705 -7.13 28.32 1.86
C PHE A 705 -8.19 29.42 1.73
N ILE A 706 -9.25 29.22 0.94
CA ILE A 706 -10.35 30.16 0.81
C ILE A 706 -11.13 30.25 2.14
N GLU A 707 -11.40 29.13 2.79
CA GLU A 707 -12.11 29.05 4.07
C GLU A 707 -11.42 29.83 5.20
N LYS A 708 -10.09 29.99 5.14
CA LYS A 708 -9.31 30.84 6.07
C LYS A 708 -9.58 32.35 5.91
N GLY A 709 -10.53 32.77 5.06
CA GLY A 709 -10.91 34.15 4.83
C GLY A 709 -10.32 34.78 3.56
N ASN A 710 -9.56 34.02 2.76
CA ASN A 710 -9.06 34.50 1.48
C ASN A 710 -10.19 34.55 0.43
N TYR A 711 -10.14 35.48 -0.53
CA TYR A 711 -11.07 35.56 -1.66
C TYR A 711 -12.56 35.58 -1.28
N GLY A 712 -12.89 36.12 -0.11
CA GLY A 712 -14.25 36.27 0.40
C GLY A 712 -14.67 35.20 1.44
N GLY A 713 -13.83 34.20 1.71
CA GLY A 713 -14.05 33.21 2.76
C GLY A 713 -15.21 32.24 2.51
N LYS A 714 -15.64 31.57 3.57
CA LYS A 714 -16.74 30.59 3.53
C LYS A 714 -18.04 31.23 2.98
N GLY A 715 -18.74 30.51 2.12
CA GLY A 715 -19.99 30.96 1.50
C GLY A 715 -19.85 31.86 0.26
N SER A 716 -18.63 32.36 -0.05
CA SER A 716 -18.38 33.13 -1.27
C SER A 716 -18.52 32.31 -2.54
N ASP A 717 -18.63 32.94 -3.71
CA ASP A 717 -18.66 32.27 -5.00
C ASP A 717 -17.35 31.51 -5.27
N ALA A 718 -16.20 32.07 -4.83
CA ALA A 718 -14.91 31.36 -4.90
C ALA A 718 -14.90 30.09 -4.02
N HIS A 719 -15.50 30.16 -2.82
CA HIS A 719 -15.64 28.99 -1.96
C HIS A 719 -16.51 27.90 -2.65
N LYS A 720 -17.67 28.26 -3.19
CA LYS A 720 -18.53 27.30 -3.91
C LYS A 720 -17.82 26.68 -5.11
N ALA A 721 -17.06 27.45 -5.86
CA ALA A 721 -16.26 26.94 -6.97
C ALA A 721 -15.15 25.99 -6.51
N SER A 722 -14.50 26.29 -5.36
CA SER A 722 -13.48 25.41 -4.81
C SER A 722 -14.04 24.10 -4.24
N VAL A 723 -15.23 24.13 -3.64
CA VAL A 723 -15.94 22.89 -3.21
C VAL A 723 -16.25 21.98 -4.42
N VAL A 724 -16.66 22.54 -5.56
CA VAL A 724 -16.84 21.75 -6.80
C VAL A 724 -15.51 21.15 -7.25
N GLY A 725 -14.39 21.88 -7.17
CA GLY A 725 -13.06 21.37 -7.50
C GLY A 725 -12.65 20.22 -6.59
N ASP A 726 -12.87 20.36 -5.28
CA ASP A 726 -12.60 19.34 -4.28
C ASP A 726 -13.44 18.07 -4.52
N THR A 727 -14.75 18.22 -4.77
CA THR A 727 -15.64 17.11 -5.14
C THR A 727 -15.15 16.32 -6.35
N VAL A 728 -14.52 16.96 -7.35
CA VAL A 728 -13.85 16.29 -8.47
C VAL A 728 -12.55 15.61 -8.02
N GLY A 729 -11.82 16.23 -7.11
CA GLY A 729 -10.55 15.76 -6.59
C GLY A 729 -10.66 14.56 -5.63
N ASP A 730 -11.75 14.45 -4.93
CA ASP A 730 -11.99 13.39 -3.93
C ASP A 730 -11.84 11.97 -4.47
N PRO A 731 -12.51 11.57 -5.58
CA PRO A 731 -12.26 10.27 -6.18
C PRO A 731 -10.81 10.08 -6.63
N PHE A 732 -10.11 11.15 -6.97
CA PHE A 732 -8.73 11.11 -7.42
C PHE A 732 -7.77 10.78 -6.27
N LYS A 733 -7.83 11.55 -5.17
CA LYS A 733 -6.88 11.46 -4.06
C LYS A 733 -7.13 10.29 -3.10
N ASP A 734 -8.38 9.85 -2.95
CA ASP A 734 -8.77 8.91 -1.89
C ASP A 734 -9.28 7.56 -2.41
N THR A 735 -9.62 7.44 -3.71
CA THR A 735 -10.08 6.18 -4.31
C THR A 735 -9.16 5.71 -5.42
N SER A 736 -9.14 6.40 -6.56
CA SER A 736 -8.47 5.92 -7.78
C SER A 736 -6.95 5.98 -7.67
N GLY A 737 -6.39 7.11 -7.24
CA GLY A 737 -4.95 7.30 -7.11
C GLY A 737 -4.28 6.26 -6.21
N PRO A 738 -4.67 6.15 -4.94
CA PRO A 738 -4.09 5.15 -4.05
C PRO A 738 -4.35 3.71 -4.47
N SER A 739 -5.50 3.40 -5.08
CA SER A 739 -5.80 2.05 -5.55
C SER A 739 -4.93 1.61 -6.73
N LEU A 740 -4.39 2.54 -7.54
CA LEU A 740 -3.42 2.23 -8.58
C LEU A 740 -2.13 1.64 -8.03
N ASN A 741 -1.68 2.07 -6.85
CA ASN A 741 -0.49 1.51 -6.20
C ASN A 741 -0.67 0.01 -5.93
N ILE A 742 -1.85 -0.37 -5.48
CA ILE A 742 -2.19 -1.77 -5.22
C ILE A 742 -2.41 -2.52 -6.53
N LEU A 743 -3.07 -1.92 -7.51
CA LEU A 743 -3.29 -2.51 -8.83
C LEU A 743 -1.97 -3.00 -9.44
N ILE A 744 -0.95 -2.13 -9.49
CA ILE A 744 0.36 -2.45 -10.09
C ILE A 744 1.01 -3.64 -9.39
N LYS A 745 1.02 -3.64 -8.05
CA LYS A 745 1.60 -4.70 -7.24
C LYS A 745 0.81 -6.00 -7.32
N LEU A 746 -0.52 -5.93 -7.24
CA LEU A 746 -1.38 -7.12 -7.33
C LEU A 746 -1.25 -7.80 -8.68
N MET A 747 -1.25 -7.04 -9.79
CA MET A 747 -1.05 -7.62 -11.13
C MET A 747 0.28 -8.35 -11.21
N THR A 748 1.34 -7.79 -10.62
CA THR A 748 2.67 -8.43 -10.57
C THR A 748 2.65 -9.68 -9.69
N MET A 749 2.04 -9.61 -8.50
CA MET A 749 1.92 -10.76 -7.60
C MET A 749 1.09 -11.90 -8.21
N VAL A 750 -0.01 -11.59 -8.88
CA VAL A 750 -0.81 -12.58 -9.62
C VAL A 750 0.03 -13.23 -10.72
N SER A 751 0.81 -12.44 -11.47
CA SER A 751 1.70 -12.96 -12.50
C SER A 751 2.77 -13.89 -11.94
N VAL A 752 3.38 -13.52 -10.80
CA VAL A 752 4.35 -14.38 -10.08
C VAL A 752 3.71 -15.70 -9.66
N VAL A 753 2.53 -15.63 -9.06
CA VAL A 753 1.79 -16.83 -8.62
C VAL A 753 1.41 -17.69 -9.83
N MET A 754 1.00 -17.09 -10.93
CA MET A 754 0.56 -17.80 -12.14
C MET A 754 1.70 -18.09 -13.14
N ALA A 755 2.96 -17.89 -12.74
CA ALA A 755 4.12 -18.12 -13.60
C ALA A 755 4.15 -19.55 -14.16
N GLY A 756 3.82 -20.56 -13.33
CA GLY A 756 3.71 -21.95 -13.76
C GLY A 756 2.66 -22.16 -14.85
N LEU A 757 1.48 -21.57 -14.68
CA LEU A 757 0.42 -21.61 -15.68
C LEU A 757 0.86 -20.92 -16.98
N THR A 758 1.49 -19.76 -16.88
CA THR A 758 1.99 -19.02 -18.06
C THR A 758 3.02 -19.84 -18.85
N VAL A 759 3.99 -20.49 -18.18
CA VAL A 759 5.00 -21.34 -18.84
C VAL A 759 4.39 -22.60 -19.43
N TYR A 760 3.32 -23.13 -18.81
CA TYR A 760 2.65 -24.35 -19.25
C TYR A 760 1.73 -24.13 -20.46
N THR A 761 0.96 -23.02 -20.49
CA THR A 761 -0.18 -22.83 -21.41
C THR A 761 0.05 -21.77 -22.50
N SER A 762 1.22 -21.14 -22.56
CA SER A 762 1.48 -20.10 -23.58
C SER A 762 1.11 -20.58 -24.99
N PHE A 763 0.14 -19.91 -25.62
CA PHE A 763 -0.29 -20.20 -27.01
C PHE A 763 0.56 -19.51 -28.05
N LEU A 764 1.30 -18.46 -27.67
CA LEU A 764 2.22 -17.68 -28.50
C LEU A 764 3.65 -17.71 -27.87
#